data_b55c9f67fa74c82151c0fec547c52bf0
#
_entry.id   b55c9f67fa74c82151c0fec547c52bf0
#
_cell.length_a   1.000
_cell.length_b   1.000
_cell.length_c   1.000
_cell.angle_alpha   90.00
_cell.angle_beta   90.00
_cell.angle_gamma   90.00
#
_symmetry.space_group_name_H-M   'P 1'
#
loop_
_entity.id
_entity.type
_entity.pdbx_description
1 polymer ?
#
loop_
_entity_poly.entity_id
_entity_poly.type
_entity_poly.pdbx_seq_one_letter_code
_entity_poly.pdbx_strand_id
1 'polypeptide(L)'
;MGLFTKVFGTYSQRELKSIYPIVDKITALENEYKQLTDAELQAKTPEFKERLANGETLDDILPEAFAAVREAADRVLGMRPYPVQLVGGIVLHQGRIAEMKTGEGKTLVATLPAYLNALTGEGVHIVTVNDYLAKRDSEWMGKVHRFMGLTVGLIIHDMKKEERQKAYQADITYGTNNEMGFDYLRDNMALYANEQVQRGHAFAIVDEVDSILIDEARTPLIISGMGEKSTQLYDMAEMFAARLKKFVVVESDDKEEEATDIGADYVVDEKARSVTLTARGVKKAEEFFHLDNLSDPENSTIAHHINQAIKAHGIMKRDVDYVVKDGEVVIVDEFTGRLMFGRRYSEGLHQAIEAKEHLSVQRESKTLATITFQNYFRLYRKLSGMTGTALTEEEEFATIYALDIIEIPTNRPIARSDNEDSVYKTENGKYRAVIQQVKACHAKGQPVLVGTVSIEKNELLGKMLTREGIKHNLLNAKNHEREAEIVAQAGQFGAVTVATNMAGRGTDIMLGGNAEYMAKNDLRKAGLTDELIAEATGYAETDNQEILDARKLFAEKLAQHKAEIAGEADKVRAAGGLFIIGTERHDSRRIDNQLRGRAGRQGDPGETRFYISLEDDLMRLFGGDRVTGMMERMNIDEDTPIENKMLSRAIEQAQTTVESRNFQARKSVLEYDDVMNKQREIIYGQRKQVLDGMDVKGIIMGMMESAIGHQVRSAFMGQEHLDMVQCKELLRGVEGVYFTKYTVKIDESQLPTLTEDDFIEMFTKAAADFYEKKEQEITPPVMRELERVVLLRVVDEYWMDHIDAMQDLRQGIRLRAYAQTNPVDAYKKESLEMFEEMIDAMKEETVRRLYSVRLRQNEEVKRERVASGMTENVGGDGTVKKRPTKVVKVGRNDLCPCGSGLKWKKCTCKEYHS
;
A
#
# COMPACT_ATOMS: atom_id res chain seq x y z
N MET A 1 -33.97 10.44 -4.14
CA MET A 1 -33.65 10.96 -5.50
C MET A 1 -34.47 12.21 -5.75
N GLY A 2 -33.80 13.34 -5.97
CA GLY A 2 -34.44 14.62 -6.22
C GLY A 2 -35.21 14.64 -7.54
N LEU A 3 -36.15 15.55 -7.65
CA LEU A 3 -36.98 15.71 -8.87
C LEU A 3 -36.10 15.94 -10.12
N PHE A 4 -34.97 16.59 -9.98
CA PHE A 4 -33.98 16.85 -11.03
C PHE A 4 -33.38 15.56 -11.62
N THR A 5 -33.03 14.58 -10.78
CA THR A 5 -32.47 13.29 -11.20
C THR A 5 -33.49 12.42 -11.95
N LYS A 6 -34.79 12.57 -11.65
CA LYS A 6 -35.85 11.85 -12.38
C LYS A 6 -36.07 12.38 -13.78
N VAL A 7 -35.78 13.66 -14.05
CA VAL A 7 -36.02 14.30 -15.36
C VAL A 7 -34.76 14.27 -16.23
N PHE A 8 -33.59 14.50 -15.67
CA PHE A 8 -32.31 14.65 -16.40
C PHE A 8 -31.38 13.45 -16.30
N GLY A 9 -31.73 12.43 -15.54
CA GLY A 9 -30.88 11.28 -15.27
C GLY A 9 -29.75 11.59 -14.27
N THR A 10 -28.98 10.54 -13.87
CA THR A 10 -27.79 10.68 -13.06
C THR A 10 -26.63 11.28 -13.87
N TYR A 11 -25.56 11.70 -13.21
CA TYR A 11 -24.33 12.17 -13.86
C TYR A 11 -23.82 11.10 -14.86
N SER A 12 -23.63 9.86 -14.37
CA SER A 12 -23.18 8.74 -15.19
C SER A 12 -24.09 8.50 -16.42
N GLN A 13 -25.42 8.58 -16.27
CA GLN A 13 -26.34 8.40 -17.39
C GLN A 13 -26.22 9.48 -18.49
N ARG A 14 -25.80 10.68 -18.10
CA ARG A 14 -25.57 11.77 -19.10
C ARG A 14 -24.25 11.55 -19.83
N GLU A 15 -23.20 11.20 -19.12
CA GLU A 15 -21.88 10.90 -19.68
C GLU A 15 -21.94 9.69 -20.63
N LEU A 16 -22.64 8.64 -20.25
CA LEU A 16 -22.86 7.46 -21.10
C LEU A 16 -23.44 7.78 -22.45
N LYS A 17 -24.33 8.82 -22.56
CA LYS A 17 -24.89 9.23 -23.84
C LYS A 17 -23.86 9.73 -24.85
N SER A 18 -22.75 10.28 -24.38
CA SER A 18 -21.62 10.70 -25.23
C SER A 18 -20.73 9.52 -25.64
N ILE A 19 -20.72 8.46 -24.85
CA ILE A 19 -19.87 7.25 -25.05
C ILE A 19 -20.54 6.27 -26.02
N TYR A 20 -21.87 6.09 -25.94
CA TYR A 20 -22.59 5.12 -26.80
C TYR A 20 -22.34 5.30 -28.30
N PRO A 21 -22.30 6.50 -28.90
CA PRO A 21 -21.96 6.65 -30.30
C PRO A 21 -20.59 6.13 -30.71
N ILE A 22 -19.62 6.13 -29.77
CA ILE A 22 -18.27 5.55 -29.99
C ILE A 22 -18.37 4.01 -29.98
N VAL A 23 -19.16 3.46 -29.05
CA VAL A 23 -19.42 2.01 -28.97
C VAL A 23 -20.11 1.52 -30.24
N ASP A 24 -21.06 2.30 -30.76
CA ASP A 24 -21.75 1.97 -32.03
C ASP A 24 -20.77 1.93 -33.20
N LYS A 25 -19.79 2.87 -33.28
CA LYS A 25 -18.74 2.85 -34.31
C LYS A 25 -17.85 1.59 -34.15
N ILE A 26 -17.45 1.25 -32.96
CA ILE A 26 -16.65 0.04 -32.70
C ILE A 26 -17.41 -1.21 -33.15
N THR A 27 -18.66 -1.29 -32.78
CA THR A 27 -19.53 -2.44 -33.13
C THR A 27 -19.79 -2.53 -34.63
N ALA A 28 -19.91 -1.40 -35.33
CA ALA A 28 -20.07 -1.38 -36.79
C ALA A 28 -18.85 -1.98 -37.54
N LEU A 29 -17.64 -1.85 -37.00
CA LEU A 29 -16.40 -2.43 -37.55
C LEU A 29 -16.30 -3.95 -37.35
N GLU A 30 -17.16 -4.57 -36.53
CA GLU A 30 -17.07 -5.98 -36.18
C GLU A 30 -16.94 -6.93 -37.36
N ASN A 31 -17.79 -6.75 -38.40
CA ASN A 31 -17.78 -7.65 -39.57
C ASN A 31 -16.52 -7.49 -40.43
N GLU A 32 -15.96 -6.29 -40.50
CA GLU A 32 -14.72 -6.01 -41.20
C GLU A 32 -13.55 -6.71 -40.52
N TYR A 33 -13.39 -6.52 -39.21
CA TYR A 33 -12.29 -7.11 -38.44
C TYR A 33 -12.38 -8.63 -38.32
N LYS A 34 -13.58 -9.22 -38.33
CA LYS A 34 -13.76 -10.67 -38.40
C LYS A 34 -13.22 -11.32 -39.68
N GLN A 35 -13.20 -10.57 -40.79
CA GLN A 35 -12.71 -11.07 -42.08
C GLN A 35 -11.21 -11.02 -42.23
N LEU A 36 -10.50 -10.25 -41.38
CA LEU A 36 -9.05 -10.13 -41.38
C LEU A 36 -8.39 -11.47 -41.00
N THR A 37 -7.33 -11.81 -41.66
CA THR A 37 -6.43 -12.90 -41.22
C THR A 37 -5.70 -12.49 -39.95
N ASP A 38 -5.09 -13.43 -39.23
CA ASP A 38 -4.30 -13.12 -38.05
C ASP A 38 -3.14 -12.15 -38.38
N ALA A 39 -2.47 -12.36 -39.50
CA ALA A 39 -1.38 -11.48 -39.93
C ALA A 39 -1.85 -10.04 -40.26
N GLU A 40 -3.01 -9.89 -40.88
CA GLU A 40 -3.61 -8.58 -41.15
C GLU A 40 -4.09 -7.89 -39.86
N LEU A 41 -4.64 -8.64 -38.93
CA LEU A 41 -5.03 -8.10 -37.63
C LEU A 41 -3.81 -7.63 -36.81
N GLN A 42 -2.73 -8.42 -36.80
CA GLN A 42 -1.46 -8.04 -36.16
C GLN A 42 -0.81 -6.82 -36.82
N ALA A 43 -0.95 -6.68 -38.15
CA ALA A 43 -0.41 -5.54 -38.92
C ALA A 43 -1.09 -4.21 -38.55
N LYS A 44 -2.26 -4.24 -37.90
CA LYS A 44 -2.92 -3.03 -37.40
C LYS A 44 -2.11 -2.30 -36.32
N THR A 45 -1.34 -3.03 -35.49
CA THR A 45 -0.52 -2.40 -34.46
C THR A 45 0.58 -1.46 -35.02
N PRO A 46 1.46 -1.87 -35.96
CA PRO A 46 2.38 -0.94 -36.58
C PRO A 46 1.68 0.16 -37.39
N GLU A 47 0.53 -0.12 -38.02
CA GLU A 47 -0.28 0.90 -38.72
C GLU A 47 -0.72 2.00 -37.77
N PHE A 48 -1.28 1.65 -36.61
CA PHE A 48 -1.72 2.63 -35.59
C PHE A 48 -0.52 3.42 -35.02
N LYS A 49 0.62 2.78 -34.77
CA LYS A 49 1.84 3.47 -34.33
C LYS A 49 2.33 4.49 -35.37
N GLU A 50 2.24 4.17 -36.66
CA GLU A 50 2.60 5.10 -37.73
C GLU A 50 1.63 6.28 -37.85
N ARG A 51 0.31 6.05 -37.70
CA ARG A 51 -0.70 7.10 -37.70
C ARG A 51 -0.50 8.07 -36.53
N LEU A 52 -0.19 7.55 -35.33
CA LEU A 52 0.15 8.37 -34.17
C LEU A 52 1.42 9.21 -34.42
N ALA A 53 2.45 8.62 -35.03
CA ALA A 53 3.68 9.35 -35.42
C ALA A 53 3.42 10.45 -36.45
N ASN A 54 2.39 10.29 -37.29
CA ASN A 54 1.95 11.27 -38.29
C ASN A 54 1.01 12.34 -37.71
N GLY A 55 0.68 12.30 -36.39
CA GLY A 55 -0.03 13.35 -35.67
C GLY A 55 -1.51 13.08 -35.41
N GLU A 56 -2.03 11.88 -35.71
CA GLU A 56 -3.36 11.46 -35.21
C GLU A 56 -3.33 11.28 -33.69
N THR A 57 -4.46 11.48 -33.04
CA THR A 57 -4.59 11.29 -31.58
C THR A 57 -5.05 9.86 -31.24
N LEU A 58 -4.90 9.48 -29.96
CA LEU A 58 -5.43 8.21 -29.47
C LEU A 58 -6.94 8.11 -29.63
N ASP A 59 -7.65 9.24 -29.49
CA ASP A 59 -9.11 9.29 -29.65
C ASP A 59 -9.54 9.06 -31.11
N ASP A 60 -8.74 9.49 -32.08
CA ASP A 60 -9.04 9.29 -33.49
C ASP A 60 -8.98 7.81 -33.88
N ILE A 61 -7.99 7.08 -33.38
CA ILE A 61 -7.78 5.66 -33.66
C ILE A 61 -8.53 4.72 -32.71
N LEU A 62 -9.12 5.24 -31.62
CA LEU A 62 -9.78 4.45 -30.57
C LEU A 62 -10.80 3.45 -31.12
N PRO A 63 -11.75 3.82 -32.02
CA PRO A 63 -12.75 2.87 -32.51
C PRO A 63 -12.13 1.67 -33.21
N GLU A 64 -11.14 1.90 -34.06
CA GLU A 64 -10.46 0.84 -34.80
C GLU A 64 -9.58 -0.02 -33.90
N ALA A 65 -8.82 0.61 -32.99
CA ALA A 65 -7.97 -0.10 -32.03
C ALA A 65 -8.81 -1.00 -31.09
N PHE A 66 -9.95 -0.51 -30.59
CA PHE A 66 -10.83 -1.32 -29.75
C PHE A 66 -11.49 -2.47 -30.55
N ALA A 67 -11.84 -2.24 -31.83
CA ALA A 67 -12.33 -3.31 -32.68
C ALA A 67 -11.28 -4.40 -32.90
N ALA A 68 -10.01 -4.00 -33.12
CA ALA A 68 -8.89 -4.94 -33.27
C ALA A 68 -8.68 -5.80 -32.03
N VAL A 69 -8.61 -5.19 -30.84
CA VAL A 69 -8.42 -5.93 -29.58
C VAL A 69 -9.62 -6.80 -29.25
N ARG A 70 -10.84 -6.32 -29.52
CA ARG A 70 -12.07 -7.08 -29.34
C ARG A 70 -12.07 -8.37 -30.16
N GLU A 71 -11.63 -8.29 -31.42
CA GLU A 71 -11.48 -9.46 -32.30
C GLU A 71 -10.32 -10.37 -31.82
N ALA A 72 -9.18 -9.79 -31.46
CA ALA A 72 -8.05 -10.56 -30.92
C ALA A 72 -8.42 -11.32 -29.64
N ALA A 73 -9.16 -10.69 -28.72
CA ALA A 73 -9.64 -11.34 -27.51
C ALA A 73 -10.59 -12.52 -27.80
N ASP A 74 -11.44 -12.38 -28.80
CA ASP A 74 -12.33 -13.47 -29.24
C ASP A 74 -11.52 -14.66 -29.81
N ARG A 75 -10.54 -14.40 -30.67
CA ARG A 75 -9.70 -15.44 -31.29
C ARG A 75 -8.81 -16.15 -30.28
N VAL A 76 -8.18 -15.37 -29.41
CA VAL A 76 -7.12 -15.89 -28.51
C VAL A 76 -7.71 -16.49 -27.22
N LEU A 77 -8.76 -15.88 -26.67
CA LEU A 77 -9.34 -16.28 -25.39
C LEU A 77 -10.73 -16.92 -25.54
N GLY A 78 -11.36 -16.82 -26.70
CA GLY A 78 -12.77 -17.19 -26.86
C GLY A 78 -13.74 -16.25 -26.13
N MET A 79 -13.29 -15.03 -25.81
CA MET A 79 -14.03 -14.05 -25.04
C MET A 79 -14.18 -12.75 -25.83
N ARG A 80 -15.35 -12.50 -26.38
CA ARG A 80 -15.66 -11.25 -27.08
C ARG A 80 -16.20 -10.21 -26.10
N PRO A 81 -15.53 -9.06 -25.93
CA PRO A 81 -16.03 -8.00 -25.06
C PRO A 81 -17.44 -7.53 -25.44
N TYR A 82 -18.32 -7.46 -24.44
CA TYR A 82 -19.69 -6.95 -24.59
C TYR A 82 -19.72 -5.43 -24.79
N PRO A 83 -20.80 -4.87 -25.34
CA PRO A 83 -20.95 -3.41 -25.48
C PRO A 83 -20.73 -2.63 -24.18
N VAL A 84 -21.23 -3.13 -23.05
CA VAL A 84 -21.00 -2.52 -21.73
C VAL A 84 -19.53 -2.55 -21.29
N GLN A 85 -18.78 -3.56 -21.73
CA GLN A 85 -17.34 -3.64 -21.48
C GLN A 85 -16.55 -2.68 -22.36
N LEU A 86 -16.99 -2.42 -23.59
CA LEU A 86 -16.44 -1.34 -24.44
C LEU A 86 -16.64 0.03 -23.80
N VAL A 87 -17.81 0.28 -23.19
CA VAL A 87 -18.06 1.50 -22.39
C VAL A 87 -17.03 1.62 -21.28
N GLY A 88 -16.81 0.53 -20.51
CA GLY A 88 -15.81 0.50 -19.44
C GLY A 88 -14.41 0.83 -19.93
N GLY A 89 -14.00 0.25 -21.06
CA GLY A 89 -12.72 0.53 -21.70
C GLY A 89 -12.54 2.00 -22.09
N ILE A 90 -13.58 2.63 -22.63
CA ILE A 90 -13.56 4.05 -23.00
C ILE A 90 -13.45 4.94 -21.75
N VAL A 91 -14.21 4.65 -20.70
CA VAL A 91 -14.13 5.38 -19.41
C VAL A 91 -12.73 5.31 -18.83
N LEU A 92 -12.10 4.13 -18.82
CA LEU A 92 -10.71 3.96 -18.37
C LEU A 92 -9.74 4.75 -19.25
N HIS A 93 -9.92 4.73 -20.59
CA HIS A 93 -9.07 5.52 -21.48
C HIS A 93 -9.17 7.02 -21.20
N GLN A 94 -10.35 7.51 -20.80
CA GLN A 94 -10.56 8.92 -20.44
C GLN A 94 -9.89 9.33 -19.11
N GLY A 95 -9.24 8.42 -18.40
CA GLY A 95 -8.62 8.72 -17.09
C GLY A 95 -9.65 8.84 -15.96
N ARG A 96 -10.67 8.00 -15.97
CA ARG A 96 -11.79 8.02 -15.01
C ARG A 96 -11.94 6.67 -14.31
N ILE A 97 -12.80 6.57 -13.32
CA ILE A 97 -13.11 5.31 -12.63
C ILE A 97 -14.34 4.67 -13.30
N ALA A 98 -14.15 3.44 -13.77
CA ALA A 98 -15.23 2.60 -14.27
C ALA A 98 -15.82 1.76 -13.12
N GLU A 99 -16.99 2.15 -12.59
CA GLU A 99 -17.69 1.30 -11.63
C GLU A 99 -18.46 0.23 -12.37
N MET A 100 -17.90 -0.97 -12.38
CA MET A 100 -18.53 -2.16 -12.97
C MET A 100 -18.77 -3.19 -11.87
N LYS A 101 -20.00 -3.69 -11.78
CA LYS A 101 -20.36 -4.67 -10.73
C LYS A 101 -19.46 -5.91 -10.80
N THR A 102 -19.31 -6.58 -9.69
CA THR A 102 -18.47 -7.78 -9.59
C THR A 102 -18.99 -8.84 -10.56
N GLY A 103 -18.08 -9.52 -11.28
CA GLY A 103 -18.44 -10.54 -12.28
C GLY A 103 -18.74 -9.99 -13.68
N GLU A 104 -18.60 -8.67 -13.94
CA GLU A 104 -18.78 -8.06 -15.25
C GLU A 104 -17.53 -8.13 -16.16
N GLY A 105 -16.47 -8.81 -15.74
CA GLY A 105 -15.26 -9.05 -16.54
C GLY A 105 -14.32 -7.85 -16.64
N LYS A 106 -14.11 -7.11 -15.57
CA LYS A 106 -13.19 -5.96 -15.48
C LYS A 106 -11.79 -6.24 -16.03
N THR A 107 -11.24 -7.42 -15.74
CA THR A 107 -9.91 -7.83 -16.24
C THR A 107 -9.82 -7.82 -17.78
N LEU A 108 -10.88 -8.26 -18.47
CA LEU A 108 -10.94 -8.20 -19.93
C LEU A 108 -11.11 -6.74 -20.43
N VAL A 109 -11.88 -5.93 -19.69
CA VAL A 109 -12.08 -4.51 -20.03
C VAL A 109 -10.76 -3.73 -20.04
N ALA A 110 -9.88 -3.98 -19.08
CA ALA A 110 -8.58 -3.33 -18.97
C ALA A 110 -7.69 -3.56 -20.20
N THR A 111 -7.88 -4.65 -20.95
CA THR A 111 -7.08 -4.92 -22.16
C THR A 111 -7.30 -3.88 -23.28
N LEU A 112 -8.48 -3.33 -23.37
CA LEU A 112 -8.85 -2.35 -24.41
C LEU A 112 -8.06 -1.04 -24.27
N PRO A 113 -8.16 -0.29 -23.16
CA PRO A 113 -7.38 0.93 -22.97
C PRO A 113 -5.89 0.67 -22.80
N ALA A 114 -5.48 -0.49 -22.26
CA ALA A 114 -4.07 -0.84 -22.16
C ALA A 114 -3.42 -0.95 -23.54
N TYR A 115 -4.04 -1.67 -24.48
CA TYR A 115 -3.55 -1.75 -25.84
C TYR A 115 -3.45 -0.37 -26.51
N LEU A 116 -4.54 0.41 -26.47
CA LEU A 116 -4.58 1.71 -27.12
C LEU A 116 -3.48 2.65 -26.61
N ASN A 117 -3.32 2.75 -25.28
CA ASN A 117 -2.32 3.64 -24.71
C ASN A 117 -0.88 3.12 -24.86
N ALA A 118 -0.68 1.80 -24.92
CA ALA A 118 0.64 1.21 -25.17
C ALA A 118 1.20 1.53 -26.56
N LEU A 119 0.35 1.89 -27.52
CA LEU A 119 0.77 2.30 -28.88
C LEU A 119 1.66 3.56 -28.87
N THR A 120 1.59 4.39 -27.84
CA THR A 120 2.48 5.57 -27.68
C THR A 120 3.93 5.19 -27.41
N GLY A 121 4.22 3.96 -26.97
CA GLY A 121 5.55 3.52 -26.56
C GLY A 121 6.02 4.02 -25.20
N GLU A 122 5.21 4.82 -24.48
CA GLU A 122 5.58 5.37 -23.17
C GLU A 122 5.38 4.38 -22.01
N GLY A 123 4.66 3.28 -22.24
CA GLY A 123 4.36 2.24 -21.25
C GLY A 123 3.06 2.44 -20.51
N VAL A 124 2.38 1.32 -20.26
CA VAL A 124 1.13 1.26 -19.49
C VAL A 124 1.36 0.33 -18.30
N HIS A 125 0.98 0.79 -17.10
CA HIS A 125 1.03 -0.01 -15.89
C HIS A 125 -0.39 -0.49 -15.53
N ILE A 126 -0.57 -1.80 -15.34
CA ILE A 126 -1.80 -2.38 -14.81
C ILE A 126 -1.51 -2.84 -13.38
N VAL A 127 -2.11 -2.14 -12.41
CA VAL A 127 -1.80 -2.30 -11.00
C VAL A 127 -2.87 -3.14 -10.33
N THR A 128 -2.44 -4.18 -9.62
CA THR A 128 -3.31 -5.10 -8.88
C THR A 128 -2.94 -5.14 -7.39
N VAL A 129 -3.81 -5.74 -6.57
CA VAL A 129 -3.62 -5.79 -5.11
C VAL A 129 -2.66 -6.90 -4.63
N ASN A 130 -2.29 -7.87 -5.47
CA ASN A 130 -1.40 -8.96 -5.07
C ASN A 130 -0.72 -9.66 -6.25
N ASP A 131 0.36 -10.39 -5.96
CA ASP A 131 1.21 -11.09 -6.94
C ASP A 131 0.44 -12.17 -7.71
N TYR A 132 -0.51 -12.85 -7.06
CA TYR A 132 -1.32 -13.88 -7.72
C TYR A 132 -2.14 -13.30 -8.87
N LEU A 133 -2.84 -12.18 -8.63
CA LEU A 133 -3.62 -11.50 -9.67
C LEU A 133 -2.71 -10.91 -10.74
N ALA A 134 -1.61 -10.26 -10.37
CA ALA A 134 -0.64 -9.72 -11.31
C ALA A 134 -0.11 -10.80 -12.27
N LYS A 135 0.31 -11.95 -11.72
CA LYS A 135 0.79 -13.10 -12.52
C LYS A 135 -0.30 -13.67 -13.39
N ARG A 136 -1.46 -13.99 -12.83
CA ARG A 136 -2.60 -14.56 -13.57
C ARG A 136 -3.00 -13.67 -14.77
N ASP A 137 -3.15 -12.37 -14.51
CA ASP A 137 -3.69 -11.45 -15.51
C ASP A 137 -2.65 -11.10 -16.58
N SER A 138 -1.37 -10.99 -16.22
CA SER A 138 -0.27 -10.81 -17.19
C SER A 138 -0.10 -12.00 -18.12
N GLU A 139 -0.32 -13.21 -17.63
CA GLU A 139 -0.28 -14.43 -18.44
C GLU A 139 -1.52 -14.58 -19.30
N TRP A 140 -2.70 -14.40 -18.72
CA TRP A 140 -3.99 -14.63 -19.37
C TRP A 140 -4.34 -13.54 -20.38
N MET A 141 -4.43 -12.29 -19.94
CA MET A 141 -4.72 -11.16 -20.83
C MET A 141 -3.51 -10.81 -21.69
N GLY A 142 -2.30 -11.07 -21.20
CA GLY A 142 -1.05 -10.89 -21.94
C GLY A 142 -1.00 -11.67 -23.28
N LYS A 143 -1.76 -12.76 -23.41
CA LYS A 143 -1.89 -13.47 -24.71
C LYS A 143 -2.48 -12.56 -25.79
N VAL A 144 -3.49 -11.76 -25.46
CA VAL A 144 -4.11 -10.82 -26.41
C VAL A 144 -3.10 -9.75 -26.82
N HIS A 145 -2.37 -9.19 -25.87
CA HIS A 145 -1.36 -8.16 -26.14
C HIS A 145 -0.21 -8.69 -26.99
N ARG A 146 0.32 -9.88 -26.64
CA ARG A 146 1.38 -10.52 -27.42
C ARG A 146 0.91 -10.91 -28.82
N PHE A 147 -0.32 -11.41 -28.97
CA PHE A 147 -0.92 -11.68 -30.28
C PHE A 147 -0.96 -10.42 -31.14
N MET A 148 -1.26 -9.26 -30.54
CA MET A 148 -1.26 -7.97 -31.23
C MET A 148 0.16 -7.37 -31.40
N GLY A 149 1.22 -8.09 -31.04
CA GLY A 149 2.61 -7.66 -31.23
C GLY A 149 3.15 -6.71 -30.16
N LEU A 150 2.52 -6.60 -28.99
CA LEU A 150 3.00 -5.84 -27.86
C LEU A 150 3.73 -6.72 -26.83
N THR A 151 4.70 -6.15 -26.16
CA THR A 151 5.46 -6.79 -25.08
C THR A 151 4.74 -6.63 -23.73
N VAL A 152 4.81 -7.69 -22.90
CA VAL A 152 4.16 -7.72 -21.58
C VAL A 152 5.18 -8.07 -20.52
N GLY A 153 5.31 -7.19 -19.50
CA GLY A 153 6.14 -7.37 -18.33
C GLY A 153 5.30 -7.72 -17.09
N LEU A 154 5.95 -8.29 -16.09
CA LEU A 154 5.35 -8.61 -14.79
C LEU A 154 6.31 -8.17 -13.68
N ILE A 155 5.77 -7.46 -12.67
CA ILE A 155 6.48 -7.03 -11.47
C ILE A 155 5.79 -7.65 -10.25
N ILE A 156 6.51 -8.53 -9.57
CA ILE A 156 6.08 -9.20 -8.34
C ILE A 156 7.23 -9.22 -7.33
N HIS A 157 6.94 -9.69 -6.13
CA HIS A 157 7.95 -9.83 -5.08
C HIS A 157 9.11 -10.77 -5.50
N ASP A 158 10.28 -10.63 -4.87
CA ASP A 158 11.49 -11.45 -5.08
C ASP A 158 12.10 -11.44 -6.50
N MET A 159 11.73 -10.51 -7.39
CA MET A 159 12.35 -10.39 -8.69
C MET A 159 13.72 -9.71 -8.63
N LYS A 160 14.66 -10.17 -9.46
CA LYS A 160 15.96 -9.55 -9.62
C LYS A 160 15.85 -8.24 -10.38
N LYS A 161 16.82 -7.34 -10.16
CA LYS A 161 16.89 -6.02 -10.78
C LYS A 161 16.82 -6.07 -12.31
N GLU A 162 17.59 -6.97 -12.95
CA GLU A 162 17.63 -7.10 -14.40
C GLU A 162 16.29 -7.56 -15.00
N GLU A 163 15.57 -8.38 -14.25
CA GLU A 163 14.23 -8.83 -14.61
C GLU A 163 13.22 -7.69 -14.51
N ARG A 164 13.29 -6.89 -13.41
CA ARG A 164 12.47 -5.69 -13.23
C ARG A 164 12.70 -4.66 -14.33
N GLN A 165 13.97 -4.40 -14.70
CA GLN A 165 14.28 -3.48 -15.79
C GLN A 165 13.64 -3.91 -17.10
N LYS A 166 13.74 -5.19 -17.46
CA LYS A 166 13.09 -5.74 -18.67
C LYS A 166 11.57 -5.63 -18.59
N ALA A 167 10.99 -5.88 -17.42
CA ALA A 167 9.54 -5.81 -17.23
C ALA A 167 9.01 -4.37 -17.40
N TYR A 168 9.70 -3.36 -16.84
CA TYR A 168 9.30 -1.96 -17.02
C TYR A 168 9.55 -1.42 -18.43
N GLN A 169 10.45 -2.03 -19.21
CA GLN A 169 10.67 -1.68 -20.61
C GLN A 169 9.62 -2.24 -21.56
N ALA A 170 8.78 -3.17 -21.09
CA ALA A 170 7.68 -3.70 -21.88
C ALA A 170 6.62 -2.62 -22.19
N ASP A 171 5.83 -2.81 -23.24
CA ASP A 171 4.76 -1.90 -23.64
C ASP A 171 3.67 -1.84 -22.57
N ILE A 172 3.38 -2.98 -21.91
CA ILE A 172 2.39 -3.12 -20.84
C ILE A 172 3.04 -3.88 -19.68
N THR A 173 3.01 -3.31 -18.48
CA THR A 173 3.58 -3.92 -17.28
C THR A 173 2.49 -4.15 -16.23
N TYR A 174 2.27 -5.41 -15.88
CA TYR A 174 1.43 -5.81 -14.74
C TYR A 174 2.26 -5.84 -13.48
N GLY A 175 1.70 -5.40 -12.36
CA GLY A 175 2.41 -5.47 -11.08
C GLY A 175 1.52 -5.14 -9.89
N THR A 176 2.07 -5.33 -8.70
CA THR A 176 1.38 -4.94 -7.47
C THR A 176 1.67 -3.49 -7.12
N ASN A 177 0.70 -2.84 -6.48
CA ASN A 177 0.81 -1.46 -6.00
C ASN A 177 2.05 -1.25 -5.10
N ASN A 178 2.33 -2.21 -4.20
CA ASN A 178 3.46 -2.15 -3.28
C ASN A 178 4.79 -2.21 -4.03
N GLU A 179 4.99 -3.23 -4.88
CA GLU A 179 6.27 -3.40 -5.59
C GLU A 179 6.60 -2.23 -6.51
N MET A 180 5.58 -1.70 -7.22
CA MET A 180 5.78 -0.53 -8.07
C MET A 180 6.15 0.72 -7.26
N GLY A 181 5.54 0.92 -6.10
CA GLY A 181 5.88 2.02 -5.21
C GLY A 181 7.26 1.85 -4.55
N PHE A 182 7.64 0.63 -4.17
CA PHE A 182 8.98 0.35 -3.65
C PHE A 182 10.05 0.49 -4.75
N ASP A 183 9.77 0.10 -5.98
CA ASP A 183 10.68 0.32 -7.10
C ASP A 183 10.93 1.83 -7.32
N TYR A 184 9.89 2.66 -7.20
CA TYR A 184 10.05 4.11 -7.23
C TYR A 184 10.98 4.62 -6.13
N LEU A 185 10.80 4.15 -4.89
CA LEU A 185 11.68 4.55 -3.79
C LEU A 185 13.11 4.04 -4.01
N ARG A 186 13.30 2.80 -4.46
CA ARG A 186 14.61 2.21 -4.77
C ARG A 186 15.33 2.99 -5.87
N ASP A 187 14.62 3.39 -6.91
CA ASP A 187 15.17 4.18 -8.03
C ASP A 187 15.66 5.55 -7.57
N ASN A 188 14.95 6.16 -6.61
CA ASN A 188 15.38 7.44 -6.04
C ASN A 188 16.52 7.31 -5.01
N MET A 189 16.89 6.08 -4.63
CA MET A 189 18.06 5.76 -3.79
C MET A 189 19.19 5.10 -4.59
N ALA A 190 19.04 4.98 -5.92
CA ALA A 190 20.05 4.38 -6.79
C ALA A 190 21.31 5.24 -6.86
N LEU A 191 22.49 4.62 -6.85
CA LEU A 191 23.78 5.32 -6.95
C LEU A 191 24.19 5.59 -8.39
N TYR A 192 23.72 4.81 -9.31
CA TYR A 192 24.03 4.91 -10.74
C TYR A 192 22.73 4.89 -11.57
N ALA A 193 22.68 5.65 -12.67
CA ALA A 193 21.51 5.71 -13.54
C ALA A 193 21.10 4.33 -14.08
N ASN A 194 22.07 3.45 -14.37
CA ASN A 194 21.81 2.08 -14.82
C ASN A 194 21.26 1.15 -13.70
N GLU A 195 21.15 1.63 -12.48
CA GLU A 195 20.49 0.92 -11.39
C GLU A 195 18.99 1.13 -11.34
N GLN A 196 18.50 2.19 -11.93
CA GLN A 196 17.08 2.49 -12.01
C GLN A 196 16.35 1.45 -12.86
N VAL A 197 15.14 1.11 -12.45
CA VAL A 197 14.31 0.09 -13.12
C VAL A 197 13.11 0.71 -13.84
N GLN A 198 12.49 1.76 -13.29
CA GLN A 198 11.34 2.44 -13.87
C GLN A 198 11.76 3.44 -14.95
N ARG A 199 10.95 3.57 -16.00
CA ARG A 199 11.20 4.53 -17.08
C ARG A 199 10.31 5.78 -17.04
N GLY A 200 9.24 5.79 -16.21
CA GLY A 200 8.33 6.91 -16.09
C GLY A 200 6.91 6.48 -15.71
N HIS A 201 6.02 7.46 -15.51
CA HIS A 201 4.65 7.29 -15.05
C HIS A 201 3.68 7.88 -16.08
N ALA A 202 3.52 7.21 -17.23
CA ALA A 202 2.66 7.71 -18.32
C ALA A 202 1.18 7.42 -18.03
N PHE A 203 0.80 6.15 -17.94
CA PHE A 203 -0.58 5.75 -17.70
C PHE A 203 -0.65 4.55 -16.74
N ALA A 204 -1.55 4.64 -15.74
CA ALA A 204 -1.87 3.51 -14.87
C ALA A 204 -3.37 3.19 -14.92
N ILE A 205 -3.66 1.89 -14.98
CA ILE A 205 -5.00 1.33 -14.77
C ILE A 205 -4.96 0.55 -13.45
N VAL A 206 -5.71 1.02 -12.45
CA VAL A 206 -5.73 0.40 -11.13
C VAL A 206 -6.93 -0.53 -11.00
N ASP A 207 -6.67 -1.84 -10.86
CA ASP A 207 -7.73 -2.81 -10.57
C ASP A 207 -8.06 -2.83 -9.08
N GLU A 208 -9.33 -2.93 -8.75
CA GLU A 208 -9.84 -2.76 -7.39
C GLU A 208 -9.36 -1.42 -6.77
N VAL A 209 -9.58 -0.33 -7.51
CA VAL A 209 -9.07 1.01 -7.21
C VAL A 209 -9.46 1.51 -5.82
N ASP A 210 -10.61 1.13 -5.31
CA ASP A 210 -11.09 1.44 -3.97
C ASP A 210 -10.26 0.75 -2.86
N SER A 211 -9.75 -0.46 -3.12
CA SER A 211 -8.83 -1.11 -2.19
C SER A 211 -7.49 -0.39 -2.12
N ILE A 212 -6.92 -0.11 -3.29
CA ILE A 212 -5.56 0.43 -3.39
C ILE A 212 -5.53 1.89 -2.96
N LEU A 213 -6.45 2.72 -3.47
CA LEU A 213 -6.41 4.16 -3.27
C LEU A 213 -7.16 4.66 -2.02
N ILE A 214 -8.00 3.82 -1.41
CA ILE A 214 -8.73 4.19 -0.18
C ILE A 214 -8.26 3.34 1.00
N ASP A 215 -8.39 2.00 0.94
CA ASP A 215 -8.11 1.15 2.10
C ASP A 215 -6.62 1.09 2.43
N GLU A 216 -5.77 0.74 1.47
CA GLU A 216 -4.33 0.63 1.65
C GLU A 216 -3.64 1.99 1.74
N ALA A 217 -4.29 3.06 1.28
CA ALA A 217 -3.73 4.42 1.27
C ALA A 217 -3.68 5.11 2.66
N ARG A 218 -3.92 4.39 3.74
CA ARG A 218 -3.78 4.89 5.12
C ARG A 218 -2.34 4.89 5.61
N THR A 219 -1.51 4.00 5.10
CA THR A 219 -0.11 3.85 5.51
C THR A 219 0.81 4.12 4.32
N PRO A 220 1.87 4.91 4.50
CA PRO A 220 2.86 5.12 3.45
C PRO A 220 3.69 3.87 3.19
N LEU A 221 4.31 3.81 2.03
CA LEU A 221 5.40 2.90 1.74
C LEU A 221 6.68 3.44 2.38
N ILE A 222 7.41 2.60 3.09
CA ILE A 222 8.60 2.99 3.84
C ILE A 222 9.72 2.00 3.56
N ILE A 223 10.88 2.51 3.14
CA ILE A 223 12.13 1.75 3.17
C ILE A 223 12.88 2.15 4.42
N SER A 224 13.21 1.18 5.25
CA SER A 224 13.89 1.38 6.53
C SER A 224 15.29 0.77 6.51
N GLY A 225 16.21 1.40 7.23
CA GLY A 225 17.54 0.87 7.54
C GLY A 225 17.68 0.56 9.03
N MET A 226 18.80 -0.01 9.43
CA MET A 226 19.08 -0.27 10.84
C MET A 226 19.28 1.05 11.60
N GLY A 227 18.45 1.29 12.61
CA GLY A 227 18.56 2.40 13.55
C GLY A 227 19.45 2.10 14.76
N GLU A 228 19.51 3.05 15.67
CA GLU A 228 20.25 2.92 16.93
C GLU A 228 19.54 1.97 17.92
N LYS A 229 20.26 1.52 18.94
CA LYS A 229 19.76 0.53 19.91
C LYS A 229 19.02 1.21 21.06
N SER A 230 17.73 0.94 21.24
CA SER A 230 17.03 1.28 22.48
C SER A 230 16.19 0.13 23.08
N THR A 231 16.62 -1.11 22.90
CA THR A 231 15.88 -2.30 23.34
C THR A 231 15.55 -2.33 24.83
N GLN A 232 16.43 -1.82 25.68
CA GLN A 232 16.23 -1.84 27.14
C GLN A 232 15.10 -0.94 27.64
N LEU A 233 14.84 0.19 26.96
CA LEU A 233 13.76 1.11 27.35
C LEU A 233 12.38 0.51 27.07
N TYR A 234 12.23 -0.31 26.02
CA TYR A 234 10.96 -1.00 25.74
C TYR A 234 10.62 -2.02 26.84
N ASP A 235 11.58 -2.81 27.29
CA ASP A 235 11.38 -3.76 28.37
C ASP A 235 11.04 -3.06 29.70
N MET A 236 11.67 -1.92 29.98
CA MET A 236 11.38 -1.11 31.18
C MET A 236 9.98 -0.48 31.08
N ALA A 237 9.62 0.07 29.94
CA ALA A 237 8.29 0.65 29.70
C ALA A 237 7.19 -0.41 29.77
N GLU A 238 7.46 -1.64 29.27
CA GLU A 238 6.56 -2.77 29.41
C GLU A 238 6.35 -3.16 30.88
N MET A 239 7.42 -3.34 31.66
CA MET A 239 7.32 -3.65 33.08
C MET A 239 6.54 -2.59 33.86
N PHE A 240 6.59 -1.35 33.44
CA PHE A 240 5.79 -0.26 34.00
C PHE A 240 4.34 -0.36 33.56
N ALA A 241 4.06 -0.43 32.27
CA ALA A 241 2.71 -0.45 31.69
C ALA A 241 1.86 -1.64 32.20
N ALA A 242 2.47 -2.83 32.35
CA ALA A 242 1.81 -4.02 32.86
C ALA A 242 1.26 -3.85 34.29
N ARG A 243 1.76 -2.89 35.06
CA ARG A 243 1.32 -2.61 36.45
C ARG A 243 0.25 -1.54 36.55
N LEU A 244 -0.05 -0.85 35.45
CA LEU A 244 -0.99 0.25 35.43
C LEU A 244 -2.45 -0.24 35.34
N LYS A 245 -3.34 0.51 35.98
CA LYS A 245 -4.78 0.27 35.87
C LYS A 245 -5.37 1.09 34.74
N LYS A 246 -5.99 0.42 33.76
CA LYS A 246 -6.70 1.07 32.66
C LYS A 246 -8.14 1.39 33.00
N PHE A 247 -8.64 2.48 32.45
CA PHE A 247 -10.05 2.83 32.36
C PHE A 247 -10.43 2.98 30.88
N VAL A 248 -11.51 2.35 30.46
CA VAL A 248 -11.97 2.37 29.07
C VAL A 248 -13.20 3.26 28.99
N VAL A 249 -13.16 4.25 28.09
CA VAL A 249 -14.25 5.22 27.89
C VAL A 249 -14.78 5.09 26.48
N VAL A 250 -16.09 5.14 26.34
CA VAL A 250 -16.78 5.12 25.05
C VAL A 250 -17.16 6.53 24.58
N GLU A 251 -17.35 7.49 25.52
CA GLU A 251 -17.71 8.90 25.23
C GLU A 251 -16.87 9.93 25.99
N SER A 252 -16.79 11.16 25.41
CA SER A 252 -15.60 11.99 25.56
C SER A 252 -15.67 13.23 26.42
N ASP A 253 -16.74 13.56 27.11
CA ASP A 253 -16.85 14.89 27.71
C ASP A 253 -16.33 15.05 29.16
N ASP A 254 -16.21 13.97 29.94
CA ASP A 254 -15.77 14.05 31.36
C ASP A 254 -14.68 13.03 31.75
N LYS A 255 -13.77 12.71 30.84
CA LYS A 255 -12.87 11.55 30.94
C LYS A 255 -11.85 11.58 32.08
N GLU A 256 -11.28 12.73 32.37
CA GLU A 256 -10.19 12.87 33.35
C GLU A 256 -10.71 12.89 34.81
N GLU A 257 -11.87 13.46 35.04
CA GLU A 257 -12.45 13.51 36.37
C GLU A 257 -12.99 12.13 36.81
N GLU A 258 -13.72 11.43 35.93
CA GLU A 258 -14.20 10.06 36.22
C GLU A 258 -13.04 9.06 36.35
N ALA A 259 -12.00 9.15 35.54
CA ALA A 259 -10.85 8.27 35.63
C ALA A 259 -10.06 8.47 36.93
N THR A 260 -10.00 9.69 37.42
CA THR A 260 -9.34 10.04 38.68
C THR A 260 -10.12 9.55 39.90
N ASP A 261 -11.45 9.65 39.87
CA ASP A 261 -12.32 9.15 40.93
C ASP A 261 -12.29 7.62 41.07
N ILE A 262 -12.14 6.89 39.96
CA ILE A 262 -12.03 5.42 39.93
C ILE A 262 -10.60 4.93 40.25
N GLY A 263 -9.61 5.83 40.29
CA GLY A 263 -8.21 5.52 40.59
C GLY A 263 -7.51 4.79 39.43
N ALA A 264 -7.83 5.15 38.19
CA ALA A 264 -7.16 4.68 37.00
C ALA A 264 -5.84 5.42 36.77
N ASP A 265 -4.88 4.75 36.15
CA ASP A 265 -3.55 5.29 35.85
C ASP A 265 -3.46 5.77 34.40
N TYR A 266 -4.27 5.21 33.50
CA TYR A 266 -4.42 5.69 32.12
C TYR A 266 -5.83 5.44 31.59
N VAL A 267 -6.23 6.28 30.62
CA VAL A 267 -7.54 6.24 29.96
C VAL A 267 -7.34 5.71 28.54
N VAL A 268 -8.22 4.80 28.14
CA VAL A 268 -8.30 4.26 26.77
C VAL A 268 -9.59 4.76 26.16
N ASP A 269 -9.50 5.53 25.11
CA ASP A 269 -10.63 5.92 24.27
C ASP A 269 -10.70 4.98 23.06
N GLU A 270 -11.60 4.00 23.13
CA GLU A 270 -11.79 3.03 22.05
C GLU A 270 -12.27 3.69 20.74
N LYS A 271 -13.11 4.73 20.85
CA LYS A 271 -13.65 5.47 19.71
C LYS A 271 -12.58 6.30 18.98
N ALA A 272 -11.71 6.96 19.75
CA ALA A 272 -10.60 7.74 19.21
C ALA A 272 -9.35 6.88 18.92
N ARG A 273 -9.31 5.62 19.36
CA ARG A 273 -8.13 4.75 19.36
C ARG A 273 -6.91 5.44 19.98
N SER A 274 -7.12 6.13 21.07
CA SER A 274 -6.09 6.88 21.78
C SER A 274 -5.95 6.44 23.23
N VAL A 275 -4.76 6.64 23.79
CA VAL A 275 -4.48 6.40 25.22
C VAL A 275 -3.82 7.64 25.81
N THR A 276 -4.15 7.93 27.06
CA THR A 276 -3.59 9.09 27.78
C THR A 276 -3.32 8.70 29.22
N LEU A 277 -2.12 9.03 29.74
CA LEU A 277 -1.85 8.91 31.18
C LEU A 277 -2.69 9.92 31.96
N THR A 278 -3.23 9.49 33.09
CA THR A 278 -3.81 10.39 34.08
C THR A 278 -2.71 11.07 34.91
N ALA A 279 -3.03 12.14 35.61
CA ALA A 279 -2.09 12.76 36.54
C ALA A 279 -1.47 11.76 37.55
N ARG A 280 -2.26 10.75 37.96
CA ARG A 280 -1.78 9.65 38.80
C ARG A 280 -0.81 8.72 38.05
N GLY A 281 -1.07 8.44 36.76
CA GLY A 281 -0.18 7.64 35.91
C GLY A 281 1.15 8.33 35.67
N VAL A 282 1.12 9.65 35.40
CA VAL A 282 2.34 10.49 35.26
C VAL A 282 3.19 10.41 36.53
N LYS A 283 2.58 10.62 37.71
CA LYS A 283 3.31 10.56 38.98
C LYS A 283 3.97 9.19 39.23
N LYS A 284 3.26 8.09 38.90
CA LYS A 284 3.82 6.75 38.97
C LYS A 284 4.97 6.54 37.98
N ALA A 285 4.91 7.15 36.78
CA ALA A 285 5.97 7.10 35.80
C ALA A 285 7.23 7.83 36.31
N GLU A 286 7.06 9.03 36.86
CA GLU A 286 8.13 9.82 37.47
C GLU A 286 8.81 9.04 38.62
N GLU A 287 8.02 8.43 39.51
CA GLU A 287 8.52 7.58 40.61
C GLU A 287 9.27 6.34 40.09
N PHE A 288 8.75 5.65 39.03
CA PHE A 288 9.33 4.42 38.51
C PHE A 288 10.63 4.66 37.74
N PHE A 289 10.68 5.72 36.93
CA PHE A 289 11.85 6.07 36.11
C PHE A 289 12.81 7.04 36.83
N HIS A 290 12.51 7.43 38.09
CA HIS A 290 13.29 8.39 38.87
C HIS A 290 13.46 9.75 38.17
N LEU A 291 12.37 10.30 37.65
CA LEU A 291 12.31 11.57 36.95
C LEU A 291 11.71 12.65 37.86
N ASP A 292 12.18 13.88 37.74
CA ASP A 292 11.59 15.03 38.42
C ASP A 292 10.30 15.50 37.73
N ASN A 293 10.28 15.46 36.38
CA ASN A 293 9.13 15.84 35.57
C ASN A 293 9.15 15.08 34.23
N LEU A 294 8.12 14.27 33.97
CA LEU A 294 8.00 13.49 32.73
C LEU A 294 7.84 14.37 31.48
N SER A 295 7.32 15.58 31.63
CA SER A 295 7.06 16.50 30.50
C SER A 295 8.28 17.34 30.09
N ASP A 296 9.41 17.20 30.76
CA ASP A 296 10.62 17.91 30.37
C ASP A 296 11.16 17.39 29.02
N PRO A 297 11.67 18.27 28.14
CA PRO A 297 12.21 17.87 26.84
C PRO A 297 13.28 16.77 26.90
N GLU A 298 14.10 16.76 27.96
CA GLU A 298 15.14 15.75 28.18
C GLU A 298 14.56 14.35 28.41
N ASN A 299 13.31 14.25 28.91
CA ASN A 299 12.61 13.02 29.23
C ASN A 299 11.68 12.55 28.09
N SER A 300 11.66 13.27 26.95
CA SER A 300 10.76 13.00 25.84
C SER A 300 10.87 11.56 25.30
N THR A 301 12.07 10.99 25.26
CA THR A 301 12.32 9.60 24.85
C THR A 301 11.65 8.61 25.79
N ILE A 302 11.75 8.81 27.10
CA ILE A 302 11.11 7.92 28.10
C ILE A 302 9.58 8.05 28.01
N ALA A 303 9.07 9.29 27.92
CA ALA A 303 7.64 9.55 27.73
C ALA A 303 7.10 8.88 26.47
N HIS A 304 7.85 8.91 25.38
CA HIS A 304 7.50 8.21 24.14
C HIS A 304 7.37 6.70 24.34
N HIS A 305 8.36 6.04 24.94
CA HIS A 305 8.35 4.59 25.19
C HIS A 305 7.18 4.18 26.11
N ILE A 306 6.89 4.98 27.16
CA ILE A 306 5.74 4.76 28.03
C ILE A 306 4.44 4.85 27.23
N ASN A 307 4.29 5.87 26.39
CA ASN A 307 3.09 6.05 25.56
C ASN A 307 2.89 4.88 24.59
N GLN A 308 3.94 4.37 23.98
CA GLN A 308 3.86 3.20 23.10
C GLN A 308 3.49 1.93 23.89
N ALA A 309 4.06 1.74 25.08
CA ALA A 309 3.74 0.59 25.91
C ALA A 309 2.28 0.59 26.37
N ILE A 310 1.75 1.73 26.86
CA ILE A 310 0.33 1.82 27.24
C ILE A 310 -0.61 1.69 26.04
N LYS A 311 -0.20 2.14 24.86
CA LYS A 311 -0.94 1.95 23.61
C LYS A 311 -0.97 0.47 23.20
N ALA A 312 0.14 -0.24 23.32
CA ALA A 312 0.20 -1.68 23.07
C ALA A 312 -0.73 -2.46 24.01
N HIS A 313 -0.82 -2.08 25.30
CA HIS A 313 -1.73 -2.72 26.28
C HIS A 313 -3.18 -2.27 26.17
N GLY A 314 -3.41 -1.00 25.88
CA GLY A 314 -4.75 -0.40 25.89
C GLY A 314 -5.56 -0.74 24.66
N ILE A 315 -4.95 -0.62 23.47
CA ILE A 315 -5.65 -0.66 22.19
C ILE A 315 -5.35 -1.93 21.41
N MET A 316 -4.07 -2.35 21.36
CA MET A 316 -3.65 -3.45 20.49
C MET A 316 -4.06 -4.80 21.03
N LYS A 317 -4.93 -5.51 20.31
CA LYS A 317 -5.51 -6.80 20.70
C LYS A 317 -4.87 -7.93 19.89
N ARG A 318 -4.37 -8.96 20.57
CA ARG A 318 -3.88 -10.18 19.93
C ARG A 318 -5.01 -10.90 19.22
N ASP A 319 -4.72 -11.54 18.08
CA ASP A 319 -5.65 -12.23 17.18
C ASP A 319 -6.72 -11.31 16.52
N VAL A 320 -6.60 -9.98 16.71
CA VAL A 320 -7.41 -8.96 16.05
C VAL A 320 -6.52 -8.02 15.26
N ASP A 321 -5.63 -7.28 15.94
CA ASP A 321 -4.72 -6.31 15.31
C ASP A 321 -3.39 -6.97 14.89
N TYR A 322 -2.97 -8.02 15.59
CA TYR A 322 -1.75 -8.78 15.29
C TYR A 322 -1.85 -10.23 15.76
N VAL A 323 -1.01 -11.09 15.21
CA VAL A 323 -0.80 -12.47 15.67
C VAL A 323 0.67 -12.68 16.02
N VAL A 324 0.94 -13.64 16.91
CA VAL A 324 2.31 -14.11 17.16
C VAL A 324 2.52 -15.40 16.40
N LYS A 325 3.45 -15.41 15.46
CA LYS A 325 3.78 -16.58 14.64
C LYS A 325 5.30 -16.73 14.54
N ASP A 326 5.80 -17.93 14.76
CA ASP A 326 7.22 -18.27 14.67
C ASP A 326 8.17 -17.39 15.52
N GLY A 327 7.64 -16.85 16.64
CA GLY A 327 8.39 -15.96 17.55
C GLY A 327 8.45 -14.49 17.09
N GLU A 328 7.67 -14.12 16.10
CA GLU A 328 7.55 -12.76 15.57
C GLU A 328 6.12 -12.23 15.67
N VAL A 329 5.97 -10.92 15.84
CA VAL A 329 4.68 -10.24 15.73
C VAL A 329 4.38 -10.01 14.26
N VAL A 330 3.23 -10.49 13.80
CA VAL A 330 2.74 -10.29 12.44
C VAL A 330 1.46 -9.47 12.48
N ILE A 331 1.42 -8.37 11.76
CA ILE A 331 0.25 -7.49 11.70
C ILE A 331 -0.91 -8.20 10.98
N VAL A 332 -2.12 -8.03 11.48
CA VAL A 332 -3.36 -8.39 10.79
C VAL A 332 -3.92 -7.12 10.15
N ASP A 333 -4.13 -7.14 8.86
CA ASP A 333 -4.77 -6.01 8.18
C ASP A 333 -6.22 -5.87 8.63
N GLU A 334 -6.57 -4.73 9.14
CA GLU A 334 -7.90 -4.41 9.68
C GLU A 334 -9.03 -4.59 8.64
N PHE A 335 -8.71 -4.38 7.34
CA PHE A 335 -9.71 -4.42 6.27
C PHE A 335 -9.82 -5.79 5.63
N THR A 336 -8.69 -6.40 5.32
CA THR A 336 -8.65 -7.68 4.62
C THR A 336 -8.60 -8.86 5.58
N GLY A 337 -8.25 -8.64 6.85
CA GLY A 337 -8.00 -9.67 7.84
C GLY A 337 -6.79 -10.54 7.50
N ARG A 338 -5.92 -10.12 6.57
CA ARG A 338 -4.75 -10.86 6.11
C ARG A 338 -3.55 -10.60 6.99
N LEU A 339 -2.67 -11.59 7.08
CA LEU A 339 -1.39 -11.46 7.75
C LEU A 339 -0.42 -10.66 6.87
N MET A 340 0.12 -9.59 7.41
CA MET A 340 1.08 -8.71 6.76
C MET A 340 2.50 -9.08 7.21
N PHE A 341 3.11 -10.04 6.56
CA PHE A 341 4.49 -10.42 6.84
C PHE A 341 5.47 -9.33 6.43
N GLY A 342 6.49 -9.08 7.27
CA GLY A 342 7.51 -8.07 7.01
C GLY A 342 7.09 -6.63 7.29
N ARG A 343 5.82 -6.35 7.55
CA ARG A 343 5.35 -5.04 8.04
C ARG A 343 5.58 -4.90 9.53
N ARG A 344 5.88 -3.65 9.92
CA ARG A 344 6.00 -3.26 11.32
C ARG A 344 5.16 -2.02 11.59
N TYR A 345 4.60 -1.93 12.77
CA TYR A 345 4.04 -0.67 13.24
C TYR A 345 5.16 0.36 13.40
N SER A 346 4.88 1.59 13.03
CA SER A 346 5.80 2.72 13.15
C SER A 346 5.95 3.21 14.59
N GLU A 347 6.90 4.11 14.80
CA GLU A 347 7.05 4.86 16.04
C GLU A 347 7.32 4.00 17.28
N GLY A 348 7.97 2.85 17.14
CA GLY A 348 8.26 1.98 18.27
C GLY A 348 7.09 1.14 18.78
N LEU A 349 5.88 1.28 18.22
CA LEU A 349 4.71 0.49 18.64
C LEU A 349 4.92 -1.01 18.40
N HIS A 350 5.60 -1.39 17.31
CA HIS A 350 5.89 -2.79 17.04
C HIS A 350 6.79 -3.38 18.11
N GLN A 351 7.83 -2.68 18.51
CA GLN A 351 8.74 -3.05 19.58
C GLN A 351 8.03 -3.12 20.95
N ALA A 352 7.11 -2.19 21.21
CA ALA A 352 6.27 -2.22 22.41
C ALA A 352 5.34 -3.45 22.43
N ILE A 353 4.85 -3.90 21.27
CA ILE A 353 4.07 -5.14 21.17
C ILE A 353 4.97 -6.37 21.32
N GLU A 354 6.19 -6.37 20.74
CA GLU A 354 7.18 -7.44 20.93
C GLU A 354 7.50 -7.58 22.42
N ALA A 355 7.73 -6.47 23.13
CA ALA A 355 7.94 -6.47 24.57
C ALA A 355 6.73 -7.00 25.35
N LYS A 356 5.51 -6.55 25.01
CA LYS A 356 4.24 -7.03 25.60
C LYS A 356 4.06 -8.54 25.46
N GLU A 357 4.42 -9.10 24.31
CA GLU A 357 4.32 -10.55 24.05
C GLU A 357 5.57 -11.32 24.51
N HIS A 358 6.50 -10.65 25.24
CA HIS A 358 7.75 -11.22 25.76
C HIS A 358 8.62 -11.86 24.68
N LEU A 359 8.63 -11.27 23.49
CA LEU A 359 9.49 -11.65 22.37
C LEU A 359 10.81 -10.88 22.43
N SER A 360 11.77 -11.27 21.61
CA SER A 360 13.02 -10.50 21.51
C SER A 360 12.74 -9.18 20.78
N VAL A 361 12.86 -8.06 21.47
CA VAL A 361 12.65 -6.73 20.92
C VAL A 361 13.70 -6.44 19.84
N GLN A 362 13.25 -6.19 18.61
CA GLN A 362 14.13 -5.86 17.49
C GLN A 362 14.56 -4.39 17.57
N ARG A 363 15.71 -4.07 16.93
CA ARG A 363 16.18 -2.69 16.84
C ARG A 363 15.16 -1.79 16.17
N GLU A 364 15.12 -0.53 16.57
CA GLU A 364 14.40 0.49 15.84
C GLU A 364 14.92 0.59 14.40
N SER A 365 14.05 0.95 13.50
CA SER A 365 14.40 1.16 12.10
C SER A 365 14.38 2.66 11.80
N LYS A 366 15.44 3.18 11.16
CA LYS A 366 15.49 4.54 10.64
C LYS A 366 14.81 4.57 9.27
N THR A 367 13.96 5.57 9.04
CA THR A 367 13.31 5.75 7.74
C THR A 367 14.31 6.30 6.72
N LEU A 368 14.55 5.55 5.64
CA LEU A 368 15.44 5.95 4.56
C LEU A 368 14.70 6.65 3.42
N ALA A 369 13.54 6.16 3.07
CA ALA A 369 12.68 6.75 2.06
C ALA A 369 11.21 6.41 2.35
N THR A 370 10.32 7.32 2.00
CA THR A 370 8.88 7.14 2.19
C THR A 370 8.10 7.82 1.09
N ILE A 371 6.94 7.25 0.74
CA ILE A 371 5.93 7.90 -0.11
C ILE A 371 4.55 7.35 0.24
N THR A 372 3.54 8.20 0.24
CA THR A 372 2.14 7.74 0.34
C THR A 372 1.65 7.22 -1.00
N PHE A 373 0.69 6.28 -0.99
CA PHE A 373 0.05 5.81 -2.24
C PHE A 373 -0.59 6.96 -2.99
N GLN A 374 -1.19 7.92 -2.27
CA GLN A 374 -1.78 9.10 -2.87
C GLN A 374 -0.77 9.86 -3.73
N ASN A 375 0.39 10.17 -3.18
CA ASN A 375 1.43 10.91 -3.91
C ASN A 375 2.11 10.06 -4.97
N TYR A 376 2.27 8.75 -4.77
CA TYR A 376 2.80 7.86 -5.79
C TYR A 376 1.90 7.80 -7.03
N PHE A 377 0.58 7.57 -6.87
CA PHE A 377 -0.33 7.48 -8.01
C PHE A 377 -0.60 8.83 -8.69
N ARG A 378 -0.39 9.95 -7.99
CA ARG A 378 -0.44 11.30 -8.58
C ARG A 378 0.76 11.59 -9.51
N LEU A 379 1.82 10.78 -9.50
CA LEU A 379 2.92 10.90 -10.45
C LEU A 379 2.51 10.50 -11.86
N TYR A 380 1.48 9.68 -12.03
CA TYR A 380 1.02 9.29 -13.34
C TYR A 380 0.35 10.45 -14.07
N ARG A 381 0.79 10.70 -15.31
CA ARG A 381 0.19 11.74 -16.16
C ARG A 381 -1.29 11.44 -16.42
N LYS A 382 -1.64 10.16 -16.55
CA LYS A 382 -3.00 9.66 -16.69
C LYS A 382 -3.23 8.49 -15.73
N LEU A 383 -4.25 8.64 -14.88
CA LEU A 383 -4.66 7.62 -13.92
C LEU A 383 -6.09 7.21 -14.20
N SER A 384 -6.37 5.93 -14.14
CA SER A 384 -7.73 5.39 -14.19
C SER A 384 -7.88 4.21 -13.25
N GLY A 385 -9.12 3.84 -12.95
CA GLY A 385 -9.36 2.72 -12.06
C GLY A 385 -10.67 2.00 -12.34
N MET A 386 -10.78 0.79 -11.84
CA MET A 386 -12.00 -0.01 -11.95
C MET A 386 -12.28 -0.73 -10.64
N THR A 387 -13.55 -0.78 -10.27
CA THR A 387 -14.05 -1.52 -9.10
C THR A 387 -15.55 -1.73 -9.23
N GLY A 388 -16.15 -2.50 -8.33
CA GLY A 388 -17.60 -2.68 -8.24
C GLY A 388 -18.32 -1.72 -7.30
N THR A 389 -17.59 -0.86 -6.57
CA THR A 389 -18.08 -0.15 -5.37
C THR A 389 -17.41 1.21 -5.12
N ALA A 390 -17.14 2.01 -6.16
CA ALA A 390 -16.47 3.30 -6.00
C ALA A 390 -17.39 4.45 -5.57
N LEU A 391 -18.65 4.41 -6.00
CA LEU A 391 -19.58 5.55 -5.90
C LEU A 391 -19.80 6.05 -4.46
N THR A 392 -19.65 5.19 -3.46
CA THR A 392 -19.77 5.60 -2.07
C THR A 392 -18.64 6.51 -1.60
N GLU A 393 -17.51 6.51 -2.30
CA GLU A 393 -16.29 7.28 -1.99
C GLU A 393 -16.00 8.35 -3.09
N GLU A 394 -17.03 8.77 -3.84
CA GLU A 394 -16.91 9.71 -4.96
C GLU A 394 -16.21 11.01 -4.55
N GLU A 395 -16.56 11.57 -3.39
CA GLU A 395 -15.98 12.81 -2.87
C GLU A 395 -14.47 12.66 -2.62
N GLU A 396 -14.03 11.52 -2.11
CA GLU A 396 -12.62 11.24 -1.84
C GLU A 396 -11.83 11.08 -3.14
N PHE A 397 -12.33 10.30 -4.10
CA PHE A 397 -11.69 10.16 -5.41
C PHE A 397 -11.55 11.48 -6.15
N ALA A 398 -12.58 12.31 -6.11
CA ALA A 398 -12.55 13.63 -6.73
C ALA A 398 -11.57 14.58 -6.04
N THR A 399 -11.55 14.60 -4.70
CA THR A 399 -10.75 15.54 -3.92
C THR A 399 -9.27 15.20 -3.92
N ILE A 400 -8.93 13.92 -3.77
CA ILE A 400 -7.54 13.46 -3.62
C ILE A 400 -6.89 13.21 -4.97
N TYR A 401 -7.58 12.50 -5.87
CA TYR A 401 -7.00 12.01 -7.13
C TYR A 401 -7.50 12.74 -8.38
N ALA A 402 -8.43 13.67 -8.23
CA ALA A 402 -9.13 14.33 -9.35
C ALA A 402 -9.79 13.32 -10.32
N LEU A 403 -10.27 12.19 -9.79
CA LEU A 403 -10.94 11.14 -10.56
C LEU A 403 -12.45 11.22 -10.33
N ASP A 404 -13.23 11.19 -11.39
CA ASP A 404 -14.67 11.02 -11.33
C ASP A 404 -15.08 9.58 -11.64
N ILE A 405 -16.31 9.23 -11.25
CA ILE A 405 -16.82 7.86 -11.32
C ILE A 405 -17.96 7.77 -12.31
N ILE A 406 -17.86 6.80 -13.20
CA ILE A 406 -18.94 6.45 -14.13
C ILE A 406 -19.49 5.07 -13.78
N GLU A 407 -20.75 5.04 -13.35
CA GLU A 407 -21.47 3.79 -13.10
C GLU A 407 -21.89 3.17 -14.43
N ILE A 408 -21.36 1.99 -14.75
CA ILE A 408 -21.62 1.27 -16.01
C ILE A 408 -22.75 0.27 -15.78
N PRO A 409 -23.76 0.23 -16.64
CA PRO A 409 -24.85 -0.72 -16.53
C PRO A 409 -24.33 -2.17 -16.67
N THR A 410 -24.97 -3.11 -15.97
CA THR A 410 -24.65 -4.53 -16.07
C THR A 410 -25.10 -5.10 -17.42
N ASN A 411 -24.36 -6.11 -17.93
CA ASN A 411 -24.68 -6.78 -19.18
C ASN A 411 -26.07 -7.50 -19.13
N ARG A 412 -26.41 -8.05 -17.95
CA ARG A 412 -27.71 -8.63 -17.66
C ARG A 412 -28.32 -7.99 -16.43
N PRO A 413 -29.65 -7.84 -16.35
CA PRO A 413 -30.30 -7.31 -15.15
C PRO A 413 -29.94 -8.12 -13.91
N ILE A 414 -29.73 -7.44 -12.77
CA ILE A 414 -29.45 -8.08 -11.49
C ILE A 414 -30.72 -8.79 -10.99
N ALA A 415 -30.66 -10.11 -10.82
CA ALA A 415 -31.76 -10.92 -10.29
C ALA A 415 -31.65 -11.19 -8.78
N ARG A 416 -30.61 -10.65 -8.13
CA ARG A 416 -30.37 -10.78 -6.69
C ARG A 416 -31.41 -10.00 -5.88
N SER A 417 -31.91 -10.62 -4.80
CA SER A 417 -32.74 -9.97 -3.79
C SER A 417 -31.90 -9.53 -2.60
N ASP A 418 -31.84 -8.23 -2.34
CA ASP A 418 -31.20 -7.67 -1.15
C ASP A 418 -32.28 -7.46 -0.07
N ASN A 419 -32.36 -8.38 0.90
CA ASN A 419 -33.35 -8.37 1.98
C ASN A 419 -32.99 -7.29 3.03
N GLU A 420 -34.01 -6.79 3.74
CA GLU A 420 -33.84 -5.84 4.86
C GLU A 420 -33.00 -6.47 5.98
N ASP A 421 -32.26 -5.63 6.72
CA ASP A 421 -31.45 -6.07 7.84
C ASP A 421 -32.32 -6.61 8.97
N SER A 422 -31.87 -7.69 9.61
CA SER A 422 -32.49 -8.24 10.82
C SER A 422 -31.68 -7.80 12.04
N VAL A 423 -32.26 -6.93 12.86
CA VAL A 423 -31.57 -6.39 14.05
C VAL A 423 -32.01 -7.12 15.31
N TYR A 424 -31.06 -7.49 16.15
CA TYR A 424 -31.27 -8.20 17.43
C TYR A 424 -30.74 -7.40 18.60
N LYS A 425 -31.24 -7.64 19.78
CA LYS A 425 -30.83 -6.99 20.99
C LYS A 425 -29.40 -7.40 21.39
N THR A 426 -29.09 -8.69 21.32
CA THR A 426 -27.81 -9.26 21.76
C THR A 426 -27.08 -9.99 20.63
N GLU A 427 -25.75 -10.11 20.72
CA GLU A 427 -24.96 -10.91 19.79
C GLU A 427 -25.37 -12.39 19.81
N ASN A 428 -25.72 -12.95 20.99
CA ASN A 428 -26.16 -14.34 21.11
C ASN A 428 -27.47 -14.60 20.36
N GLY A 429 -28.45 -13.70 20.45
CA GLY A 429 -29.69 -13.77 19.68
C GLY A 429 -29.43 -13.73 18.18
N LYS A 430 -28.58 -12.80 17.75
CA LYS A 430 -28.11 -12.69 16.36
C LYS A 430 -27.51 -13.99 15.83
N TYR A 431 -26.55 -14.59 16.56
CA TYR A 431 -25.92 -15.83 16.10
C TYR A 431 -26.87 -17.02 16.03
N ARG A 432 -27.82 -17.13 16.99
CA ARG A 432 -28.89 -18.17 16.92
C ARG A 432 -29.72 -18.02 15.65
N ALA A 433 -30.10 -16.78 15.30
CA ALA A 433 -30.85 -16.50 14.08
C ALA A 433 -30.06 -16.82 12.81
N VAL A 434 -28.78 -16.45 12.76
CA VAL A 434 -27.86 -16.81 11.65
C VAL A 434 -27.81 -18.32 11.45
N ILE A 435 -27.65 -19.09 12.53
CA ILE A 435 -27.59 -20.57 12.46
C ILE A 435 -28.92 -21.15 11.96
N GLN A 436 -30.05 -20.62 12.40
CA GLN A 436 -31.37 -21.04 11.90
C GLN A 436 -31.52 -20.76 10.41
N GLN A 437 -31.06 -19.61 9.92
CA GLN A 437 -31.09 -19.27 8.51
C GLN A 437 -30.18 -20.21 7.71
N VAL A 438 -28.96 -20.48 8.18
CA VAL A 438 -28.03 -21.44 7.56
C VAL A 438 -28.67 -22.84 7.48
N LYS A 439 -29.32 -23.31 8.55
CA LYS A 439 -30.06 -24.60 8.54
C LYS A 439 -31.16 -24.63 7.48
N ALA A 440 -31.95 -23.55 7.39
CA ALA A 440 -33.03 -23.46 6.42
C ALA A 440 -32.52 -23.49 4.97
N CYS A 441 -31.43 -22.78 4.67
CA CYS A 441 -30.79 -22.77 3.36
C CYS A 441 -30.17 -24.14 3.04
N HIS A 442 -29.41 -24.69 3.97
CA HIS A 442 -28.79 -26.03 3.81
C HIS A 442 -29.80 -27.12 3.53
N ALA A 443 -30.96 -27.11 4.22
CA ALA A 443 -32.06 -28.05 3.99
C ALA A 443 -32.65 -27.92 2.58
N LYS A 444 -32.67 -26.72 1.98
CA LYS A 444 -33.08 -26.48 0.59
C LYS A 444 -32.00 -26.84 -0.43
N GLY A 445 -30.76 -27.07 0.00
CA GLY A 445 -29.60 -27.21 -0.87
C GLY A 445 -29.06 -25.87 -1.40
N GLN A 446 -29.52 -24.73 -0.85
CA GLN A 446 -29.04 -23.40 -1.20
C GLN A 446 -27.67 -23.16 -0.56
N PRO A 447 -26.61 -22.84 -1.33
CA PRO A 447 -25.31 -22.52 -0.77
C PRO A 447 -25.33 -21.21 0.02
N VAL A 448 -24.57 -21.16 1.12
CA VAL A 448 -24.52 -20.01 2.03
C VAL A 448 -23.06 -19.58 2.24
N LEU A 449 -22.83 -18.29 2.06
CA LEU A 449 -21.57 -17.63 2.44
C LEU A 449 -21.85 -16.66 3.60
N VAL A 450 -21.26 -16.93 4.77
CA VAL A 450 -21.38 -16.09 5.95
C VAL A 450 -20.14 -15.23 6.09
N GLY A 451 -20.31 -13.90 6.00
CA GLY A 451 -19.26 -12.93 6.22
C GLY A 451 -19.16 -12.49 7.70
N THR A 452 -17.96 -12.52 8.27
CA THR A 452 -17.67 -12.07 9.63
C THR A 452 -16.60 -10.99 9.61
N VAL A 453 -16.61 -10.07 10.58
CA VAL A 453 -15.65 -8.94 10.62
C VAL A 453 -14.31 -9.31 11.25
N SER A 454 -14.23 -10.35 12.08
CA SER A 454 -12.99 -10.75 12.74
C SER A 454 -12.76 -12.26 12.70
N ILE A 455 -11.50 -12.67 12.91
CA ILE A 455 -11.10 -14.09 13.01
C ILE A 455 -11.78 -14.74 14.21
N GLU A 456 -11.87 -14.05 15.33
CA GLU A 456 -12.50 -14.55 16.57
C GLU A 456 -13.98 -14.89 16.33
N LYS A 457 -14.73 -13.97 15.72
CA LYS A 457 -16.15 -14.17 15.39
C LYS A 457 -16.35 -15.29 14.35
N ASN A 458 -15.40 -15.42 13.40
CA ASN A 458 -15.36 -16.50 12.43
C ASN A 458 -15.22 -17.88 13.12
N GLU A 459 -14.25 -18.03 14.01
CA GLU A 459 -14.02 -19.26 14.77
C GLU A 459 -15.17 -19.58 15.73
N LEU A 460 -15.75 -18.54 16.38
CA LEU A 460 -16.91 -18.71 17.27
C LEU A 460 -18.10 -19.30 16.50
N LEU A 461 -18.45 -18.70 15.37
CA LEU A 461 -19.55 -19.15 14.53
C LEU A 461 -19.30 -20.58 14.00
N GLY A 462 -18.06 -20.88 13.60
CA GLY A 462 -17.68 -22.24 13.18
C GLY A 462 -17.87 -23.28 14.29
N LYS A 463 -17.49 -22.97 15.53
CA LYS A 463 -17.74 -23.84 16.69
C LYS A 463 -19.25 -24.06 16.93
N MET A 464 -20.05 -23.01 16.76
CA MET A 464 -21.50 -23.11 16.90
C MET A 464 -22.13 -23.97 15.80
N LEU A 465 -21.72 -23.80 14.53
CA LEU A 465 -22.17 -24.64 13.41
C LEU A 465 -21.78 -26.12 13.58
N THR A 466 -20.56 -26.40 14.10
CA THR A 466 -20.13 -27.77 14.44
C THR A 466 -21.04 -28.42 15.49
N ARG A 467 -21.42 -27.68 16.55
CA ARG A 467 -22.35 -28.20 17.60
C ARG A 467 -23.72 -28.57 17.01
N GLU A 468 -24.13 -27.85 15.98
CA GLU A 468 -25.40 -28.08 15.28
C GLU A 468 -25.30 -29.14 14.17
N GLY A 469 -24.14 -29.78 14.00
CA GLY A 469 -23.90 -30.81 13.03
C GLY A 469 -23.85 -30.37 11.58
N ILE A 470 -23.66 -29.09 11.31
CA ILE A 470 -23.58 -28.52 9.95
C ILE A 470 -22.15 -28.58 9.46
N LYS A 471 -21.93 -29.31 8.35
CA LYS A 471 -20.62 -29.34 7.67
C LYS A 471 -20.37 -27.98 7.03
N HIS A 472 -19.25 -27.37 7.33
CA HIS A 472 -18.89 -26.05 6.83
C HIS A 472 -17.39 -25.89 6.62
N ASN A 473 -17.00 -24.92 5.82
CA ASN A 473 -15.62 -24.49 5.60
C ASN A 473 -15.37 -23.18 6.33
N LEU A 474 -14.21 -23.05 7.02
CA LEU A 474 -13.77 -21.83 7.65
C LEU A 474 -12.64 -21.19 6.85
N LEU A 475 -12.78 -19.91 6.56
CA LEU A 475 -11.81 -19.09 5.85
C LEU A 475 -11.43 -17.90 6.71
N ASN A 476 -10.17 -17.86 7.11
CA ASN A 476 -9.59 -16.75 7.83
C ASN A 476 -8.09 -16.63 7.49
N ALA A 477 -7.44 -15.56 7.94
CA ALA A 477 -6.03 -15.28 7.65
C ALA A 477 -5.05 -16.40 8.05
N LYS A 478 -5.43 -17.28 8.97
CA LYS A 478 -4.60 -18.43 9.39
C LYS A 478 -4.48 -19.52 8.28
N ASN A 479 -5.45 -19.55 7.32
CA ASN A 479 -5.57 -20.58 6.29
C ASN A 479 -5.52 -20.01 4.85
N HIS A 480 -4.86 -18.91 4.64
CA HIS A 480 -4.95 -18.11 3.41
C HIS A 480 -4.36 -18.79 2.15
N GLU A 481 -3.42 -19.74 2.28
CA GLU A 481 -2.81 -20.44 1.12
C GLU A 481 -3.84 -21.19 0.26
N ARG A 482 -4.97 -21.58 0.85
CA ARG A 482 -6.06 -22.30 0.17
C ARG A 482 -7.35 -21.47 0.04
N GLU A 483 -7.28 -20.21 0.37
CA GLU A 483 -8.44 -19.32 0.45
C GLU A 483 -9.21 -19.23 -0.87
N ALA A 484 -8.51 -18.89 -1.97
CA ALA A 484 -9.11 -18.75 -3.29
C ALA A 484 -9.78 -20.06 -3.76
N GLU A 485 -9.19 -21.20 -3.40
CA GLU A 485 -9.68 -22.53 -3.76
C GLU A 485 -10.99 -22.87 -3.02
N ILE A 486 -11.06 -22.54 -1.73
CA ILE A 486 -12.24 -22.85 -0.89
C ILE A 486 -13.39 -21.91 -1.24
N VAL A 487 -13.11 -20.62 -1.46
CA VAL A 487 -14.13 -19.64 -1.87
C VAL A 487 -14.72 -20.02 -3.22
N ALA A 488 -13.92 -20.49 -4.16
CA ALA A 488 -14.39 -20.95 -5.45
C ALA A 488 -15.42 -22.11 -5.34
N GLN A 489 -15.36 -22.91 -4.28
CA GLN A 489 -16.32 -24.00 -4.01
C GLN A 489 -17.53 -23.59 -3.16
N ALA A 490 -17.58 -22.35 -2.70
CA ALA A 490 -18.69 -21.85 -1.88
C ALA A 490 -20.05 -21.86 -2.62
N GLY A 491 -20.06 -21.97 -3.95
CA GLY A 491 -21.25 -22.07 -4.78
C GLY A 491 -21.79 -23.49 -5.00
N GLN A 492 -21.23 -24.53 -4.39
CA GLN A 492 -21.72 -25.91 -4.51
C GLN A 492 -23.06 -26.08 -3.81
N PHE A 493 -23.85 -27.05 -4.28
CA PHE A 493 -25.17 -27.36 -3.72
C PHE A 493 -25.08 -27.65 -2.22
N GLY A 494 -25.78 -26.89 -1.40
CA GLY A 494 -25.81 -27.02 0.05
C GLY A 494 -24.49 -26.70 0.77
N ALA A 495 -23.52 -26.06 0.13
CA ALA A 495 -22.27 -25.67 0.76
C ALA A 495 -22.50 -24.57 1.80
N VAL A 496 -21.80 -24.67 2.94
CA VAL A 496 -21.76 -23.61 3.96
C VAL A 496 -20.32 -23.16 4.15
N THR A 497 -20.06 -21.89 3.90
CA THR A 497 -18.73 -21.30 4.04
C THR A 497 -18.80 -20.09 4.97
N VAL A 498 -17.96 -20.06 6.00
CA VAL A 498 -17.80 -18.90 6.88
C VAL A 498 -16.47 -18.25 6.56
N ALA A 499 -16.49 -16.98 6.18
CA ALA A 499 -15.31 -16.25 5.72
C ALA A 499 -15.15 -14.93 6.48
N THR A 500 -13.92 -14.57 6.80
CA THR A 500 -13.64 -13.18 7.20
C THR A 500 -13.81 -12.25 6.01
N ASN A 501 -14.04 -10.99 6.28
CA ASN A 501 -14.61 -9.99 5.42
C ASN A 501 -14.11 -9.95 3.97
N MET A 502 -12.83 -10.00 3.75
CA MET A 502 -12.22 -9.86 2.42
C MET A 502 -11.67 -11.16 1.85
N ALA A 503 -11.90 -12.28 2.55
CA ALA A 503 -11.46 -13.58 2.08
C ALA A 503 -12.04 -13.89 0.68
N GLY A 504 -11.16 -14.23 -0.27
CA GLY A 504 -11.52 -14.53 -1.65
C GLY A 504 -11.85 -13.31 -2.53
N ARG A 505 -11.40 -12.10 -2.18
CA ARG A 505 -11.47 -10.94 -3.09
C ARG A 505 -10.72 -11.23 -4.39
N GLY A 506 -11.31 -10.85 -5.53
CA GLY A 506 -10.76 -11.20 -6.85
C GLY A 506 -11.03 -12.64 -7.31
N THR A 507 -11.71 -13.46 -6.48
CA THR A 507 -12.10 -14.84 -6.84
C THR A 507 -13.59 -14.89 -7.11
N ASP A 508 -13.98 -15.46 -8.25
CA ASP A 508 -15.38 -15.64 -8.61
C ASP A 508 -15.98 -16.90 -7.96
N ILE A 509 -17.17 -16.74 -7.38
CA ILE A 509 -17.97 -17.87 -6.86
C ILE A 509 -18.91 -18.33 -7.95
N MET A 510 -18.62 -19.50 -8.52
CA MET A 510 -19.43 -20.11 -9.57
C MET A 510 -20.52 -20.99 -8.94
N LEU A 511 -21.77 -20.83 -9.39
CA LEU A 511 -22.86 -21.72 -8.95
C LEU A 511 -22.61 -23.15 -9.44
N GLY A 512 -22.76 -24.13 -8.54
CA GLY A 512 -22.44 -25.55 -8.78
C GLY A 512 -21.00 -25.92 -8.43
N GLY A 513 -20.11 -24.94 -8.18
CA GLY A 513 -18.69 -25.14 -7.85
C GLY A 513 -17.74 -24.75 -8.98
N ASN A 514 -16.45 -24.89 -8.73
CA ASN A 514 -15.39 -24.53 -9.67
C ASN A 514 -14.71 -25.82 -10.20
N ALA A 515 -14.94 -26.10 -11.49
CA ALA A 515 -14.36 -27.27 -12.18
C ALA A 515 -12.83 -27.22 -12.19
N GLU A 516 -12.22 -26.03 -12.29
CA GLU A 516 -10.77 -25.84 -12.30
C GLU A 516 -10.13 -26.30 -10.99
N TYR A 517 -10.76 -25.93 -9.87
CA TYR A 517 -10.29 -26.37 -8.55
C TYR A 517 -10.40 -27.87 -8.38
N MET A 518 -11.53 -28.47 -8.82
CA MET A 518 -11.71 -29.92 -8.74
C MET A 518 -10.65 -30.63 -9.57
N ALA A 519 -10.35 -30.15 -10.78
CA ALA A 519 -9.29 -30.67 -11.62
C ALA A 519 -7.91 -30.55 -10.96
N LYS A 520 -7.56 -29.41 -10.37
CA LYS A 520 -6.33 -29.22 -9.60
C LYS A 520 -6.20 -30.23 -8.45
N ASN A 521 -7.28 -30.45 -7.72
CA ASN A 521 -7.29 -31.41 -6.62
C ASN A 521 -7.09 -32.87 -7.10
N ASP A 522 -7.62 -33.20 -8.26
CA ASP A 522 -7.40 -34.53 -8.88
C ASP A 522 -5.95 -34.69 -9.35
N LEU A 523 -5.31 -33.65 -9.86
CA LEU A 523 -3.88 -33.63 -10.17
C LEU A 523 -3.01 -33.83 -8.91
N ARG A 524 -3.37 -33.18 -7.79
CA ARG A 524 -2.70 -33.42 -6.49
C ARG A 524 -2.84 -34.88 -6.03
N LYS A 525 -4.04 -35.45 -6.16
CA LYS A 525 -4.29 -36.88 -5.85
C LYS A 525 -3.51 -37.82 -6.77
N ALA A 526 -3.26 -37.39 -8.01
CA ALA A 526 -2.44 -38.15 -8.97
C ALA A 526 -0.92 -38.00 -8.67
N GLY A 527 -0.53 -37.24 -7.65
CA GLY A 527 0.86 -37.12 -7.19
C GLY A 527 1.69 -36.00 -7.85
N LEU A 528 1.05 -35.08 -8.60
CA LEU A 528 1.75 -33.91 -9.15
C LEU A 528 2.08 -32.91 -8.04
N THR A 529 3.24 -32.26 -8.12
CA THR A 529 3.64 -31.21 -7.18
C THR A 529 2.83 -29.92 -7.41
N ASP A 530 2.69 -29.08 -6.37
CA ASP A 530 1.95 -27.83 -6.49
C ASP A 530 2.59 -26.85 -7.51
N GLU A 531 3.93 -26.90 -7.67
CA GLU A 531 4.65 -26.15 -8.69
C GLU A 531 4.25 -26.61 -10.11
N LEU A 532 4.22 -27.93 -10.35
CA LEU A 532 3.82 -28.48 -11.65
C LEU A 532 2.34 -28.21 -11.96
N ILE A 533 1.48 -28.24 -10.94
CA ILE A 533 0.05 -27.89 -11.07
C ILE A 533 -0.09 -26.40 -11.41
N ALA A 534 0.68 -25.53 -10.79
CA ALA A 534 0.68 -24.12 -11.11
C ALA A 534 1.09 -23.87 -12.58
N GLU A 535 2.15 -24.54 -13.06
CA GLU A 535 2.58 -24.46 -14.46
C GLU A 535 1.58 -25.12 -15.44
N ALA A 536 0.92 -26.20 -15.02
CA ALA A 536 -0.13 -26.86 -15.82
C ALA A 536 -1.37 -25.99 -15.99
N THR A 537 -1.70 -25.18 -15.00
CA THR A 537 -2.84 -24.26 -15.03
C THR A 537 -2.46 -22.87 -15.51
N GLY A 538 -1.17 -22.54 -15.56
CA GLY A 538 -0.63 -21.31 -16.11
C GLY A 538 -0.83 -21.20 -17.61
N TYR A 539 -0.79 -19.97 -18.12
CA TYR A 539 -0.97 -19.66 -19.53
C TYR A 539 0.36 -19.37 -20.25
N ALA A 540 1.50 -19.46 -19.56
CA ALA A 540 2.82 -19.24 -20.14
C ALA A 540 3.13 -20.27 -21.25
N GLU A 541 3.79 -19.84 -22.31
CA GLU A 541 4.27 -20.76 -23.34
C GLU A 541 5.44 -21.59 -22.80
N THR A 542 5.45 -22.88 -23.09
CA THR A 542 6.50 -23.81 -22.63
C THR A 542 6.71 -24.95 -23.61
N ASP A 543 7.97 -25.34 -23.76
CA ASP A 543 8.36 -26.54 -24.53
C ASP A 543 8.64 -27.73 -23.60
N ASN A 544 8.45 -27.59 -22.29
CA ASN A 544 8.68 -28.67 -21.33
C ASN A 544 7.59 -29.74 -21.46
N GLN A 545 7.97 -30.95 -21.84
CA GLN A 545 7.04 -32.04 -22.08
C GLN A 545 6.25 -32.45 -20.83
N GLU A 546 6.87 -32.38 -19.65
CA GLU A 546 6.21 -32.70 -18.37
C GLU A 546 5.06 -31.73 -18.07
N ILE A 547 5.28 -30.43 -18.33
CA ILE A 547 4.25 -29.38 -18.19
C ILE A 547 3.14 -29.57 -19.22
N LEU A 548 3.50 -29.90 -20.47
CA LEU A 548 2.54 -30.14 -21.54
C LEU A 548 1.64 -31.37 -21.25
N ASP A 549 2.20 -32.45 -20.69
CA ASP A 549 1.45 -33.64 -20.31
C ASP A 549 0.54 -33.36 -19.10
N ALA A 550 1.02 -32.59 -18.13
CA ALA A 550 0.21 -32.09 -17.02
C ALA A 550 -0.95 -31.18 -17.49
N ARG A 551 -0.73 -30.32 -18.50
CA ARG A 551 -1.79 -29.51 -19.13
C ARG A 551 -2.86 -30.35 -19.82
N LYS A 552 -2.47 -31.41 -20.53
CA LYS A 552 -3.44 -32.33 -21.14
C LYS A 552 -4.30 -33.01 -20.08
N LEU A 553 -3.67 -33.56 -19.05
CA LEU A 553 -4.39 -34.22 -17.94
C LEU A 553 -5.32 -33.22 -17.23
N PHE A 554 -4.85 -31.98 -17.01
CA PHE A 554 -5.69 -30.92 -16.45
C PHE A 554 -6.90 -30.62 -17.35
N ALA A 555 -6.70 -30.45 -18.66
CA ALA A 555 -7.77 -30.19 -19.61
C ALA A 555 -8.83 -31.32 -19.65
N GLU A 556 -8.40 -32.58 -19.60
CA GLU A 556 -9.31 -33.71 -19.52
C GLU A 556 -10.17 -33.69 -18.24
N LYS A 557 -9.50 -33.48 -17.07
CA LYS A 557 -10.18 -33.41 -15.78
C LYS A 557 -11.12 -32.21 -15.71
N LEU A 558 -10.68 -31.06 -16.24
CA LEU A 558 -11.49 -29.84 -16.32
C LEU A 558 -12.77 -30.09 -17.16
N ALA A 559 -12.66 -30.72 -18.31
CA ALA A 559 -13.81 -31.04 -19.15
C ALA A 559 -14.79 -31.98 -18.46
N GLN A 560 -14.27 -33.03 -17.76
CA GLN A 560 -15.08 -33.95 -16.97
C GLN A 560 -15.87 -33.18 -15.90
N HIS A 561 -15.19 -32.38 -15.07
CA HIS A 561 -15.85 -31.66 -13.99
C HIS A 561 -16.80 -30.56 -14.49
N LYS A 562 -16.52 -29.92 -15.61
CA LYS A 562 -17.46 -28.95 -16.22
C LYS A 562 -18.80 -29.64 -16.60
N ALA A 563 -18.76 -30.86 -17.09
CA ALA A 563 -19.97 -31.61 -17.42
C ALA A 563 -20.75 -32.03 -16.15
N GLU A 564 -20.05 -32.40 -15.07
CA GLU A 564 -20.66 -32.76 -13.78
C GLU A 564 -21.34 -31.54 -13.11
N ILE A 565 -20.66 -30.39 -13.12
CA ILE A 565 -21.10 -29.14 -12.47
C ILE A 565 -22.29 -28.50 -13.20
N ALA A 566 -22.42 -28.67 -14.51
CA ALA A 566 -23.51 -28.04 -15.28
C ALA A 566 -24.90 -28.39 -14.73
N GLY A 567 -25.17 -29.66 -14.41
CA GLY A 567 -26.41 -30.08 -13.79
C GLY A 567 -26.59 -29.64 -12.33
N GLU A 568 -25.50 -29.45 -11.60
CA GLU A 568 -25.51 -28.95 -10.21
C GLU A 568 -25.80 -27.45 -10.14
N ALA A 569 -25.24 -26.67 -11.05
CA ALA A 569 -25.50 -25.25 -11.16
C ALA A 569 -27.01 -24.94 -11.34
N ASP A 570 -27.69 -25.72 -12.15
CA ASP A 570 -29.15 -25.56 -12.36
C ASP A 570 -29.94 -25.86 -11.08
N LYS A 571 -29.54 -26.88 -10.32
CA LYS A 571 -30.15 -27.16 -9.01
C LYS A 571 -29.97 -26.02 -8.04
N VAL A 572 -28.75 -25.44 -8.01
CA VAL A 572 -28.44 -24.26 -7.14
C VAL A 572 -29.27 -23.06 -7.57
N ARG A 573 -29.41 -22.79 -8.87
CA ARG A 573 -30.28 -21.71 -9.38
C ARG A 573 -31.75 -21.92 -8.96
N ALA A 574 -32.24 -23.14 -9.06
CA ALA A 574 -33.60 -23.53 -8.63
C ALA A 574 -33.78 -23.37 -7.10
N ALA A 575 -32.71 -23.58 -6.31
CA ALA A 575 -32.74 -23.39 -4.86
C ALA A 575 -32.70 -21.91 -4.43
N GLY A 576 -32.51 -20.96 -5.36
CA GLY A 576 -32.45 -19.52 -5.11
C GLY A 576 -31.06 -18.89 -5.28
N GLY A 577 -30.07 -19.67 -5.76
CA GLY A 577 -28.70 -19.20 -5.95
C GLY A 577 -27.92 -19.07 -4.63
N LEU A 578 -26.83 -18.31 -4.63
CA LEU A 578 -25.99 -18.12 -3.46
C LEU A 578 -26.65 -17.15 -2.46
N PHE A 579 -26.78 -17.56 -1.20
CA PHE A 579 -27.23 -16.70 -0.11
C PHE A 579 -26.03 -16.12 0.65
N ILE A 580 -25.98 -14.79 0.74
CA ILE A 580 -24.96 -14.06 1.51
C ILE A 580 -25.54 -13.63 2.85
N ILE A 581 -24.89 -14.00 3.93
CA ILE A 581 -25.21 -13.57 5.29
C ILE A 581 -24.07 -12.69 5.79
N GLY A 582 -24.35 -11.41 6.06
CA GLY A 582 -23.45 -10.56 6.83
C GLY A 582 -23.78 -10.66 8.32
N THR A 583 -22.81 -10.94 9.18
CA THR A 583 -23.04 -11.03 10.63
C THR A 583 -22.99 -9.69 11.33
N GLU A 584 -22.49 -8.67 10.65
CA GLU A 584 -22.39 -7.27 11.13
C GLU A 584 -22.32 -6.35 9.92
N ARG A 585 -22.58 -5.06 10.15
CA ARG A 585 -22.25 -4.01 9.19
C ARG A 585 -20.80 -3.59 9.40
N HIS A 586 -20.13 -3.36 8.30
CA HIS A 586 -18.76 -2.89 8.29
C HIS A 586 -18.67 -1.37 8.48
N ASP A 587 -17.47 -0.88 8.75
CA ASP A 587 -17.19 0.55 8.88
C ASP A 587 -17.47 1.35 7.60
N SER A 588 -17.53 0.69 6.45
CA SER A 588 -17.83 1.29 5.16
C SER A 588 -18.94 0.51 4.44
N ARG A 589 -19.93 1.25 3.91
CA ARG A 589 -21.00 0.70 3.05
C ARG A 589 -20.45 0.02 1.80
N ARG A 590 -19.29 0.46 1.33
CA ARG A 590 -18.58 -0.11 0.21
C ARG A 590 -18.24 -1.59 0.44
N ILE A 591 -17.74 -1.92 1.62
CA ILE A 591 -17.39 -3.29 2.00
C ILE A 591 -18.65 -4.18 2.06
N ASP A 592 -19.74 -3.66 2.61
CA ASP A 592 -21.04 -4.35 2.62
C ASP A 592 -21.51 -4.64 1.18
N ASN A 593 -21.36 -3.68 0.27
CA ASN A 593 -21.72 -3.84 -1.14
C ASN A 593 -20.82 -4.84 -1.86
N GLN A 594 -19.53 -4.91 -1.53
CA GLN A 594 -18.61 -5.95 -2.05
C GLN A 594 -19.02 -7.35 -1.58
N LEU A 595 -19.44 -7.49 -0.32
CA LEU A 595 -19.94 -8.75 0.20
C LEU A 595 -21.22 -9.17 -0.52
N ARG A 596 -22.21 -8.25 -0.66
CA ARG A 596 -23.44 -8.50 -1.44
C ARG A 596 -23.13 -8.85 -2.88
N GLY A 597 -22.16 -8.19 -3.51
CA GLY A 597 -21.75 -8.39 -4.90
C GLY A 597 -21.16 -9.77 -5.21
N ARG A 598 -20.95 -10.63 -4.21
CA ARG A 598 -20.53 -12.02 -4.41
C ARG A 598 -21.65 -12.91 -4.92
N ALA A 599 -22.92 -12.54 -4.72
CA ALA A 599 -24.09 -13.22 -5.25
C ALA A 599 -24.76 -12.45 -6.41
N GLY A 600 -25.54 -13.14 -7.22
CA GLY A 600 -26.33 -12.52 -8.31
C GLY A 600 -25.50 -12.01 -9.48
N ARG A 601 -24.45 -12.74 -9.87
CA ARG A 601 -23.56 -12.37 -11.00
C ARG A 601 -24.18 -12.78 -12.33
N GLN A 602 -23.99 -11.96 -13.36
CA GLN A 602 -24.43 -12.22 -14.76
C GLN A 602 -25.90 -12.68 -14.88
N GLY A 603 -26.78 -12.12 -14.02
CA GLY A 603 -28.21 -12.44 -14.01
C GLY A 603 -28.57 -13.72 -13.24
N ASP A 604 -27.64 -14.38 -12.56
CA ASP A 604 -27.95 -15.49 -11.69
C ASP A 604 -28.80 -15.03 -10.48
N PRO A 605 -29.71 -15.86 -9.95
CA PRO A 605 -30.43 -15.57 -8.72
C PRO A 605 -29.45 -15.55 -7.52
N GLY A 606 -29.83 -14.86 -6.46
CA GLY A 606 -29.10 -14.79 -5.22
C GLY A 606 -29.87 -14.02 -4.17
N GLU A 607 -29.51 -14.17 -2.93
CA GLU A 607 -30.12 -13.46 -1.82
C GLU A 607 -29.05 -12.90 -0.90
N THR A 608 -29.32 -11.75 -0.25
CA THR A 608 -28.44 -11.19 0.75
C THR A 608 -29.23 -10.71 1.96
N ARG A 609 -28.69 -10.89 3.18
CA ARG A 609 -29.24 -10.31 4.41
C ARG A 609 -28.14 -10.07 5.43
N PHE A 610 -28.22 -8.94 6.14
CA PHE A 610 -27.38 -8.65 7.29
C PHE A 610 -28.13 -8.94 8.57
N TYR A 611 -27.44 -9.58 9.53
CA TYR A 611 -27.87 -9.83 10.88
C TYR A 611 -27.04 -8.99 11.83
N ILE A 612 -27.64 -8.07 12.54
CA ILE A 612 -26.97 -7.02 13.29
C ILE A 612 -27.38 -7.11 14.74
N SER A 613 -26.46 -6.87 15.65
CA SER A 613 -26.74 -6.68 17.07
C SER A 613 -26.49 -5.23 17.49
N LEU A 614 -27.17 -4.78 18.50
CA LEU A 614 -26.91 -3.48 19.12
C LEU A 614 -25.62 -3.47 19.94
N GLU A 615 -25.13 -4.67 20.29
CA GLU A 615 -23.84 -4.88 20.94
C GLU A 615 -22.66 -4.85 19.95
N ASP A 616 -22.93 -4.89 18.63
CA ASP A 616 -21.89 -4.79 17.60
C ASP A 616 -21.15 -3.45 17.70
N ASP A 617 -19.84 -3.46 17.46
CA ASP A 617 -18.97 -2.29 17.68
C ASP A 617 -19.44 -1.02 16.96
N LEU A 618 -19.91 -1.14 15.71
CA LEU A 618 -20.45 -0.01 14.96
C LEU A 618 -21.64 0.65 15.71
N MET A 619 -22.55 -0.16 16.26
CA MET A 619 -23.71 0.34 16.97
C MET A 619 -23.35 0.85 18.36
N ARG A 620 -22.48 0.16 19.08
CA ARG A 620 -21.98 0.53 20.40
C ARG A 620 -21.22 1.86 20.39
N LEU A 621 -20.37 2.08 19.38
CA LEU A 621 -19.51 3.25 19.31
C LEU A 621 -20.14 4.46 18.59
N PHE A 622 -21.03 4.21 17.63
CA PHE A 622 -21.57 5.26 16.74
C PHE A 622 -23.10 5.28 16.65
N GLY A 623 -23.81 4.33 17.26
CA GLY A 623 -25.28 4.22 17.18
C GLY A 623 -26.07 5.31 17.94
N GLY A 624 -25.42 6.01 18.88
CA GLY A 624 -25.98 7.11 19.67
C GLY A 624 -26.94 6.67 20.77
N ASP A 625 -27.00 7.44 21.87
CA ASP A 625 -27.76 7.18 23.07
C ASP A 625 -29.27 7.02 22.87
N ARG A 626 -29.81 7.65 21.82
CA ARG A 626 -31.23 7.56 21.47
C ARG A 626 -31.67 6.13 21.11
N VAL A 627 -30.80 5.36 20.44
CA VAL A 627 -31.09 3.97 20.07
C VAL A 627 -31.02 3.09 21.31
N THR A 628 -30.00 3.27 22.14
CA THR A 628 -29.84 2.53 23.40
C THR A 628 -30.99 2.80 24.38
N GLY A 629 -31.33 4.07 24.60
CA GLY A 629 -32.44 4.45 25.49
C GLY A 629 -33.85 4.09 24.99
N MET A 630 -34.04 3.97 23.67
CA MET A 630 -35.28 3.45 23.09
C MET A 630 -35.38 1.94 23.33
N MET A 631 -34.32 1.22 23.31
CA MET A 631 -34.25 -0.23 23.44
C MET A 631 -34.41 -0.71 24.88
N GLU A 632 -33.87 0.02 25.86
CA GLU A 632 -34.11 -0.27 27.29
C GLU A 632 -35.59 -0.18 27.65
N ARG A 633 -36.35 0.69 26.97
CA ARG A 633 -37.80 0.84 27.17
C ARG A 633 -38.64 -0.21 26.45
N MET A 634 -38.11 -0.85 25.40
CA MET A 634 -38.77 -1.92 24.66
C MET A 634 -38.37 -3.28 25.30
N ASN A 635 -39.26 -3.86 26.09
CA ASN A 635 -39.05 -5.18 26.72
C ASN A 635 -39.12 -6.31 25.66
N ILE A 636 -38.16 -6.30 24.68
CA ILE A 636 -38.08 -7.23 23.53
C ILE A 636 -37.25 -8.44 23.93
N ASP A 637 -37.72 -9.62 23.54
CA ASP A 637 -37.02 -10.89 23.72
C ASP A 637 -35.75 -10.92 22.83
N GLU A 638 -34.68 -11.58 23.30
CA GLU A 638 -33.39 -11.65 22.63
C GLU A 638 -33.45 -12.28 21.22
N ASP A 639 -34.40 -13.22 21.03
CA ASP A 639 -34.55 -13.99 19.80
C ASP A 639 -35.49 -13.33 18.77
N THR A 640 -36.14 -12.22 19.13
CA THR A 640 -37.10 -11.54 18.24
C THR A 640 -36.41 -10.51 17.39
N PRO A 641 -36.45 -10.60 16.03
CA PRO A 641 -35.91 -9.59 15.14
C PRO A 641 -36.68 -8.26 15.25
N ILE A 642 -35.97 -7.19 15.28
CA ILE A 642 -36.56 -5.84 15.33
C ILE A 642 -36.53 -5.28 13.91
N GLU A 643 -37.68 -5.29 13.28
CA GLU A 643 -37.85 -4.67 11.95
C GLU A 643 -38.33 -3.24 12.13
N ASN A 644 -37.44 -2.28 12.06
CA ASN A 644 -37.76 -0.86 12.17
C ASN A 644 -36.90 -0.02 11.22
N LYS A 645 -37.56 0.69 10.32
CA LYS A 645 -36.90 1.62 9.36
C LYS A 645 -36.09 2.73 10.03
N MET A 646 -36.40 3.06 11.28
CA MET A 646 -35.58 4.03 12.05
C MET A 646 -34.22 3.44 12.41
N LEU A 647 -34.14 2.15 12.77
CA LEU A 647 -32.89 1.45 13.06
C LEU A 647 -32.02 1.33 11.82
N SER A 648 -32.58 0.96 10.68
CA SER A 648 -31.83 0.91 9.41
C SER A 648 -31.20 2.27 9.06
N ARG A 649 -31.94 3.37 9.29
CA ARG A 649 -31.41 4.73 9.09
C ARG A 649 -30.33 5.09 10.14
N ALA A 650 -30.47 4.66 11.39
CA ALA A 650 -29.46 4.90 12.41
C ALA A 650 -28.13 4.16 12.07
N ILE A 651 -28.24 2.94 11.57
CA ILE A 651 -27.09 2.16 11.10
C ILE A 651 -26.40 2.86 9.92
N GLU A 652 -27.17 3.28 8.92
CA GLU A 652 -26.63 4.06 7.79
C GLU A 652 -25.94 5.34 8.24
N GLN A 653 -26.54 6.05 9.20
CA GLN A 653 -25.97 7.27 9.76
C GLN A 653 -24.66 6.98 10.51
N ALA A 654 -24.61 5.90 11.29
CA ALA A 654 -23.39 5.45 11.98
C ALA A 654 -22.27 5.16 10.97
N GLN A 655 -22.54 4.38 9.92
CA GLN A 655 -21.57 4.11 8.84
C GLN A 655 -21.08 5.39 8.17
N THR A 656 -21.99 6.30 7.80
CA THR A 656 -21.62 7.59 7.19
C THR A 656 -20.73 8.43 8.11
N THR A 657 -20.99 8.39 9.43
CA THR A 657 -20.14 9.10 10.41
C THR A 657 -18.72 8.51 10.44
N VAL A 658 -18.61 7.18 10.43
CA VAL A 658 -17.30 6.49 10.40
C VAL A 658 -16.57 6.76 9.09
N GLU A 659 -17.25 6.64 7.94
CA GLU A 659 -16.71 6.94 6.62
C GLU A 659 -16.15 8.37 6.57
N SER A 660 -16.94 9.36 7.00
CA SER A 660 -16.53 10.77 7.04
C SER A 660 -15.31 10.99 7.94
N ARG A 661 -15.27 10.34 9.11
CA ARG A 661 -14.13 10.44 10.02
C ARG A 661 -12.86 9.82 9.43
N ASN A 662 -13.00 8.66 8.80
CA ASN A 662 -11.89 7.99 8.13
C ASN A 662 -11.35 8.82 6.94
N PHE A 663 -12.26 9.42 6.15
CA PHE A 663 -11.88 10.36 5.10
C PHE A 663 -11.11 11.56 5.64
N GLN A 664 -11.62 12.22 6.70
CA GLN A 664 -10.92 13.34 7.32
C GLN A 664 -9.54 12.96 7.84
N ALA A 665 -9.40 11.77 8.44
CA ALA A 665 -8.11 11.27 8.90
C ALA A 665 -7.12 11.09 7.71
N ARG A 666 -7.56 10.45 6.61
CA ARG A 666 -6.72 10.28 5.40
C ARG A 666 -6.36 11.63 4.76
N LYS A 667 -7.33 12.56 4.68
CA LYS A 667 -7.11 13.90 4.18
C LYS A 667 -6.07 14.66 5.01
N SER A 668 -6.18 14.58 6.34
CA SER A 668 -5.20 15.20 7.23
C SER A 668 -3.79 14.63 7.04
N VAL A 669 -3.67 13.29 6.91
CA VAL A 669 -2.36 12.65 6.61
C VAL A 669 -1.79 13.18 5.29
N LEU A 670 -2.63 13.30 4.26
CA LEU A 670 -2.21 13.81 2.96
C LEU A 670 -1.76 15.28 3.03
N GLU A 671 -2.47 16.14 3.77
CA GLU A 671 -2.11 17.55 3.92
C GLU A 671 -0.71 17.75 4.51
N TYR A 672 -0.29 16.87 5.44
CA TYR A 672 1.08 16.85 5.96
C TYR A 672 2.07 16.25 4.95
N ASP A 673 1.71 15.16 4.27
CA ASP A 673 2.60 14.49 3.31
C ASP A 673 2.79 15.30 2.02
N ASP A 674 1.83 16.14 1.63
CA ASP A 674 1.97 17.05 0.48
C ASP A 674 3.12 18.05 0.66
N VAL A 675 3.41 18.45 1.91
CA VAL A 675 4.57 19.29 2.22
C VAL A 675 5.86 18.52 1.96
N MET A 676 5.94 17.31 2.54
CA MET A 676 7.06 16.41 2.32
C MET A 676 7.23 16.03 0.84
N ASN A 677 6.12 15.89 0.12
CA ASN A 677 6.15 15.53 -1.30
C ASN A 677 6.81 16.62 -2.16
N LYS A 678 6.50 17.88 -1.90
CA LYS A 678 7.15 19.01 -2.60
C LYS A 678 8.66 19.05 -2.34
N GLN A 679 9.08 18.83 -1.10
CA GLN A 679 10.49 18.74 -0.74
C GLN A 679 11.16 17.53 -1.40
N ARG A 680 10.49 16.37 -1.42
CA ARG A 680 10.94 15.15 -2.09
C ARG A 680 11.14 15.37 -3.59
N GLU A 681 10.21 16.01 -4.27
CA GLU A 681 10.30 16.33 -5.69
C GLU A 681 11.52 17.18 -6.01
N ILE A 682 11.85 18.16 -5.17
CA ILE A 682 13.04 19.00 -5.32
C ILE A 682 14.31 18.14 -5.16
N ILE A 683 14.43 17.40 -4.06
CA ILE A 683 15.63 16.59 -3.76
C ILE A 683 15.82 15.48 -4.80
N TYR A 684 14.77 14.74 -5.13
CA TYR A 684 14.85 13.66 -6.11
C TYR A 684 15.08 14.19 -7.53
N GLY A 685 14.54 15.37 -7.86
CA GLY A 685 14.80 16.05 -9.11
C GLY A 685 16.28 16.44 -9.25
N GLN A 686 16.87 17.05 -8.22
CA GLN A 686 18.30 17.39 -8.19
C GLN A 686 19.17 16.13 -8.25
N ARG A 687 18.82 15.11 -7.50
CA ARG A 687 19.53 13.83 -7.49
C ARG A 687 19.51 13.16 -8.87
N LYS A 688 18.37 13.18 -9.55
CA LYS A 688 18.24 12.66 -10.92
C LYS A 688 19.13 13.41 -11.91
N GLN A 689 19.17 14.73 -11.83
CA GLN A 689 20.05 15.56 -12.70
C GLN A 689 21.53 15.15 -12.55
N VAL A 690 21.99 14.90 -11.32
CA VAL A 690 23.36 14.43 -11.04
C VAL A 690 23.60 13.04 -11.63
N LEU A 691 22.61 12.13 -11.53
CA LEU A 691 22.69 10.77 -12.09
C LEU A 691 22.70 10.77 -13.62
N ASP A 692 21.91 11.64 -14.24
CA ASP A 692 21.80 11.76 -15.72
C ASP A 692 23.02 12.45 -16.37
N GLY A 693 24.02 12.86 -15.56
CA GLY A 693 25.29 13.35 -16.06
C GLY A 693 25.36 14.85 -16.32
N MET A 694 24.49 15.65 -15.70
CA MET A 694 24.54 17.11 -15.75
C MET A 694 25.93 17.67 -15.34
N ASP A 695 26.29 18.88 -15.80
CA ASP A 695 27.51 19.57 -15.38
C ASP A 695 27.52 19.85 -13.88
N VAL A 696 28.09 18.90 -13.14
CA VAL A 696 28.17 18.97 -11.67
C VAL A 696 29.14 20.06 -11.21
N LYS A 697 30.17 20.40 -12.02
CA LYS A 697 31.14 21.45 -11.71
C LYS A 697 30.46 22.81 -11.52
N GLY A 698 29.55 23.17 -12.44
CA GLY A 698 28.80 24.43 -12.32
C GLY A 698 27.95 24.49 -11.05
N ILE A 699 27.31 23.37 -10.68
CA ILE A 699 26.52 23.25 -9.46
C ILE A 699 27.40 23.42 -8.22
N ILE A 700 28.55 22.75 -8.16
CA ILE A 700 29.49 22.85 -7.03
C ILE A 700 30.05 24.25 -6.90
N MET A 701 30.38 24.95 -7.99
CA MET A 701 30.85 26.33 -7.96
C MET A 701 29.77 27.26 -7.41
N GLY A 702 28.50 27.09 -7.78
CA GLY A 702 27.37 27.83 -7.21
C GLY A 702 27.16 27.54 -5.72
N MET A 703 27.31 26.27 -5.30
CA MET A 703 27.27 25.91 -3.87
C MET A 703 28.40 26.57 -3.08
N MET A 704 29.61 26.59 -3.63
CA MET A 704 30.77 27.25 -3.00
C MET A 704 30.54 28.75 -2.82
N GLU A 705 30.05 29.44 -3.84
CA GLU A 705 29.74 30.89 -3.76
C GLU A 705 28.64 31.15 -2.71
N SER A 706 27.60 30.31 -2.69
CA SER A 706 26.51 30.37 -1.70
C SER A 706 27.04 30.16 -0.26
N ALA A 707 27.88 29.13 -0.04
CA ALA A 707 28.44 28.79 1.27
C ALA A 707 29.37 29.91 1.79
N ILE A 708 30.26 30.44 0.93
CA ILE A 708 31.14 31.57 1.26
C ILE A 708 30.30 32.81 1.56
N GLY A 709 29.32 33.13 0.71
CA GLY A 709 28.41 34.24 0.92
C GLY A 709 27.66 34.17 2.24
N HIS A 710 27.19 33.00 2.63
CA HIS A 710 26.53 32.81 3.93
C HIS A 710 27.47 33.08 5.10
N GLN A 711 28.73 32.60 5.07
CA GLN A 711 29.69 32.80 6.13
C GLN A 711 30.10 34.28 6.22
N VAL A 712 30.29 34.95 5.09
CA VAL A 712 30.63 36.38 5.05
C VAL A 712 29.47 37.21 5.62
N ARG A 713 28.24 37.01 5.17
CA ARG A 713 27.04 37.72 5.67
C ARG A 713 26.85 37.52 7.17
N SER A 714 27.06 36.31 7.66
CA SER A 714 27.00 36.01 9.09
C SER A 714 28.05 36.74 9.91
N ALA A 715 29.24 37.00 9.34
CA ALA A 715 30.29 37.75 10.02
C ALA A 715 29.99 39.27 10.02
N PHE A 716 29.39 39.80 8.97
CA PHE A 716 29.03 41.23 8.86
C PHE A 716 27.85 41.61 9.75
N MET A 717 26.88 40.71 9.99
CA MET A 717 25.70 40.96 10.84
C MET A 717 24.98 42.29 10.56
N GLY A 718 25.01 42.76 9.31
CA GLY A 718 24.43 44.02 8.87
C GLY A 718 25.31 45.26 9.12
N GLN A 719 26.58 45.10 9.49
CA GLN A 719 27.56 46.17 9.59
C GLN A 719 28.09 46.51 8.19
N GLU A 720 28.52 47.74 7.98
CA GLU A 720 29.12 48.18 6.70
C GLU A 720 30.54 47.63 6.52
N HIS A 721 31.31 47.50 7.59
CA HIS A 721 32.71 47.07 7.58
C HIS A 721 33.04 46.20 8.78
N LEU A 722 33.97 45.24 8.63
CA LEU A 722 34.48 44.40 9.70
C LEU A 722 35.65 45.03 10.42
N ASP A 723 35.77 44.77 11.72
CA ASP A 723 37.01 45.06 12.44
C ASP A 723 38.05 43.94 12.24
N MET A 724 39.30 44.16 12.70
CA MET A 724 40.40 43.23 12.49
C MET A 724 40.17 41.87 13.25
N VAL A 725 39.40 41.89 14.33
CA VAL A 725 39.12 40.68 15.12
C VAL A 725 38.12 39.83 14.36
N GLN A 726 37.03 40.45 13.93
CA GLN A 726 35.99 39.81 13.12
C GLN A 726 36.55 39.27 11.80
N CYS A 727 37.41 40.06 11.11
CA CYS A 727 38.06 39.63 9.88
C CYS A 727 38.95 38.39 10.10
N LYS A 728 39.72 38.35 11.22
CA LYS A 728 40.53 37.18 11.57
C LYS A 728 39.72 35.95 11.92
N GLU A 729 38.55 36.13 12.56
CA GLU A 729 37.61 35.04 12.87
C GLU A 729 36.99 34.50 11.58
N LEU A 730 36.54 35.36 10.67
CA LEU A 730 36.04 34.98 9.36
C LEU A 730 37.10 34.23 8.54
N LEU A 731 38.34 34.75 8.47
CA LEU A 731 39.45 34.09 7.80
C LEU A 731 39.73 32.70 8.40
N ARG A 732 39.67 32.52 9.71
CA ARG A 732 39.81 31.21 10.36
C ARG A 732 38.68 30.24 9.98
N GLY A 733 37.50 30.75 9.71
CA GLY A 733 36.35 29.92 9.26
C GLY A 733 36.50 29.42 7.83
N VAL A 734 37.05 30.28 6.94
CA VAL A 734 37.14 29.93 5.51
C VAL A 734 38.51 29.35 5.10
N GLU A 735 39.61 29.75 5.75
CA GLU A 735 40.94 29.21 5.51
C GLU A 735 41.09 27.75 5.99
N GLY A 736 41.68 26.91 5.16
CA GLY A 736 41.83 25.49 5.46
C GLY A 736 40.58 24.67 5.17
N VAL A 737 39.46 25.33 4.91
CA VAL A 737 38.20 24.70 4.44
C VAL A 737 38.10 24.90 2.93
N TYR A 738 38.03 26.14 2.43
CA TYR A 738 37.81 26.45 1.02
C TYR A 738 39.11 26.79 0.24
N PHE A 739 40.15 27.24 0.92
CA PHE A 739 41.47 27.46 0.32
C PHE A 739 42.58 27.33 1.38
N THR A 740 43.84 27.32 0.93
CA THR A 740 45.00 27.16 1.84
C THR A 740 45.23 28.40 2.72
N LYS A 741 45.78 28.18 3.91
CA LYS A 741 46.10 29.28 4.81
C LYS A 741 47.04 30.30 4.16
N TYR A 742 46.81 31.55 4.45
CA TYR A 742 47.57 32.69 3.94
C TYR A 742 47.43 32.97 2.44
N THR A 743 46.41 32.40 1.78
CA THR A 743 46.15 32.69 0.37
C THR A 743 45.63 34.09 0.18
N VAL A 744 44.69 34.53 1.05
CA VAL A 744 44.15 35.88 1.07
C VAL A 744 44.82 36.68 2.21
N LYS A 745 45.41 37.81 1.86
CA LYS A 745 46.01 38.75 2.84
C LYS A 745 45.22 40.02 2.83
N ILE A 746 44.74 40.40 4.00
CA ILE A 746 43.97 41.64 4.18
C ILE A 746 44.72 42.49 5.21
N ASP A 747 45.11 43.69 4.80
CA ASP A 747 45.78 44.63 5.68
C ASP A 747 44.76 45.48 6.43
N GLU A 748 45.09 45.86 7.66
CA GLU A 748 44.18 46.66 8.52
C GLU A 748 43.77 47.99 7.87
N SER A 749 44.60 48.55 7.01
CA SER A 749 44.31 49.76 6.25
C SER A 749 43.24 49.62 5.17
N GLN A 750 42.97 48.39 4.73
CA GLN A 750 41.98 48.08 3.68
C GLN A 750 40.58 47.85 4.28
N LEU A 751 40.49 47.43 5.53
CA LEU A 751 39.20 47.06 6.17
C LEU A 751 38.10 48.15 6.06
N PRO A 752 38.42 49.47 6.24
CA PRO A 752 37.35 50.49 6.13
C PRO A 752 36.81 50.68 4.70
N THR A 753 37.43 50.09 3.71
CA THR A 753 37.05 50.23 2.27
C THR A 753 36.45 48.96 1.70
N LEU A 754 36.60 47.82 2.37
CA LEU A 754 36.09 46.54 1.92
C LEU A 754 34.64 46.34 2.38
N THR A 755 33.78 46.08 1.43
CA THR A 755 32.38 45.75 1.63
C THR A 755 32.17 44.24 1.74
N GLU A 756 30.98 43.82 2.10
CA GLU A 756 30.53 42.40 2.10
C GLU A 756 30.78 41.73 0.74
N ASP A 757 30.43 42.43 -0.36
CA ASP A 757 30.60 41.88 -1.72
C ASP A 757 32.06 41.72 -2.08
N ASP A 758 32.96 42.63 -1.67
CA ASP A 758 34.41 42.52 -1.92
C ASP A 758 34.99 41.25 -1.23
N PHE A 759 34.54 40.95 0.00
CA PHE A 759 34.97 39.74 0.70
C PHE A 759 34.46 38.46 -0.02
N ILE A 760 33.19 38.46 -0.44
CA ILE A 760 32.63 37.34 -1.19
C ILE A 760 33.41 37.12 -2.48
N GLU A 761 33.70 38.17 -3.27
CA GLU A 761 34.43 38.05 -4.53
C GLU A 761 35.87 37.53 -4.31
N MET A 762 36.60 38.10 -3.32
CA MET A 762 37.95 37.66 -2.99
C MET A 762 38.02 36.20 -2.56
N PHE A 763 37.10 35.77 -1.70
CA PHE A 763 37.11 34.42 -1.17
C PHE A 763 36.65 33.42 -2.22
N THR A 764 35.64 33.74 -3.00
CA THR A 764 35.16 32.91 -4.12
C THR A 764 36.24 32.70 -5.17
N LYS A 765 36.99 33.75 -5.52
CA LYS A 765 38.12 33.66 -6.43
C LYS A 765 39.24 32.75 -5.89
N ALA A 766 39.62 32.94 -4.61
CA ALA A 766 40.62 32.12 -3.94
C ALA A 766 40.22 30.64 -3.89
N ALA A 767 38.94 30.35 -3.62
CA ALA A 767 38.39 29.03 -3.56
C ALA A 767 38.32 28.36 -4.97
N ALA A 768 37.96 29.15 -6.01
CA ALA A 768 37.97 28.70 -7.40
C ALA A 768 39.37 28.31 -7.88
N ASP A 769 40.39 29.17 -7.60
CA ASP A 769 41.77 28.89 -7.92
C ASP A 769 42.32 27.65 -7.23
N PHE A 770 41.87 27.43 -5.98
CA PHE A 770 42.23 26.20 -5.25
C PHE A 770 41.58 24.95 -5.83
N TYR A 771 40.30 25.07 -6.22
CA TYR A 771 39.58 23.99 -6.86
C TYR A 771 40.20 23.59 -8.18
N GLU A 772 40.58 24.56 -9.05
CA GLU A 772 41.25 24.27 -10.33
C GLU A 772 42.60 23.59 -10.15
N LYS A 773 43.42 23.99 -9.18
CA LYS A 773 44.65 23.28 -8.82
C LYS A 773 44.37 21.84 -8.43
N LYS A 774 43.37 21.63 -7.59
CA LYS A 774 42.98 20.29 -7.15
C LYS A 774 42.50 19.43 -8.31
N GLU A 775 41.71 20.00 -9.24
CA GLU A 775 41.23 19.30 -10.44
C GLU A 775 42.42 18.87 -11.32
N GLN A 776 43.47 19.69 -11.44
CA GLN A 776 44.69 19.34 -12.19
C GLN A 776 45.49 18.21 -11.51
N GLU A 777 45.57 18.19 -10.19
CA GLU A 777 46.19 17.15 -9.39
C GLU A 777 45.46 15.78 -9.49
N ILE A 778 44.13 15.80 -9.48
CA ILE A 778 43.27 14.58 -9.44
C ILE A 778 42.98 14.07 -10.87
N THR A 779 42.98 14.90 -11.87
CA THR A 779 42.49 14.75 -13.24
C THR A 779 40.99 15.03 -13.38
N PRO A 780 40.56 15.73 -14.45
CA PRO A 780 39.14 16.13 -14.61
C PRO A 780 38.14 14.99 -14.61
N PRO A 781 38.36 13.82 -15.25
CA PRO A 781 37.35 12.74 -15.21
C PRO A 781 37.14 12.18 -13.83
N VAL A 782 38.21 12.00 -13.04
CA VAL A 782 38.14 11.47 -11.68
C VAL A 782 37.50 12.52 -10.76
N MET A 783 37.77 13.80 -10.99
CA MET A 783 37.16 14.89 -10.23
C MET A 783 35.65 14.95 -10.44
N ARG A 784 35.15 14.79 -11.68
CA ARG A 784 33.71 14.71 -11.99
C ARG A 784 33.02 13.57 -11.25
N GLU A 785 33.66 12.40 -11.18
CA GLU A 785 33.08 11.27 -10.42
C GLU A 785 33.11 11.51 -8.89
N LEU A 786 34.21 12.09 -8.40
CA LEU A 786 34.34 12.46 -6.99
C LEU A 786 33.24 13.46 -6.57
N GLU A 787 32.95 14.47 -7.39
CA GLU A 787 31.89 15.44 -7.16
C GLU A 787 30.53 14.75 -7.05
N ARG A 788 30.23 13.82 -7.97
CA ARG A 788 28.96 13.05 -7.93
C ARG A 788 28.87 12.19 -6.68
N VAL A 789 29.94 11.48 -6.33
CA VAL A 789 29.98 10.64 -5.14
C VAL A 789 29.72 11.44 -3.87
N VAL A 790 30.43 12.58 -3.72
CA VAL A 790 30.30 13.41 -2.51
C VAL A 790 28.92 14.05 -2.47
N LEU A 791 28.45 14.61 -3.57
CA LEU A 791 27.14 15.27 -3.63
C LEU A 791 26.00 14.28 -3.33
N LEU A 792 25.97 13.13 -3.98
CA LEU A 792 24.93 12.11 -3.74
C LEU A 792 24.95 11.64 -2.28
N ARG A 793 26.13 11.41 -1.71
CA ARG A 793 26.27 10.97 -0.33
C ARG A 793 25.77 12.02 0.67
N VAL A 794 26.13 13.27 0.47
CA VAL A 794 25.68 14.36 1.35
C VAL A 794 24.17 14.55 1.23
N VAL A 795 23.63 14.55 0.00
CA VAL A 795 22.19 14.63 -0.23
C VAL A 795 21.46 13.51 0.50
N ASP A 796 21.92 12.25 0.36
CA ASP A 796 21.27 11.10 1.00
C ASP A 796 21.35 11.17 2.54
N GLU A 797 22.51 11.58 3.12
CA GLU A 797 22.69 11.74 4.58
C GLU A 797 21.71 12.78 5.14
N TYR A 798 21.72 13.99 4.58
CA TYR A 798 20.91 15.10 5.08
C TYR A 798 19.42 14.90 4.83
N TRP A 799 19.05 14.29 3.70
CA TRP A 799 17.67 13.98 3.39
C TRP A 799 17.07 12.94 4.35
N MET A 800 17.80 11.89 4.70
CA MET A 800 17.36 10.90 5.67
C MET A 800 17.17 11.50 7.06
N ASP A 801 18.11 12.37 7.51
CA ASP A 801 17.97 13.07 8.80
C ASP A 801 16.78 14.01 8.79
N HIS A 802 16.53 14.69 7.66
CA HIS A 802 15.39 15.58 7.51
C HIS A 802 14.04 14.86 7.55
N ILE A 803 13.93 13.65 6.95
CA ILE A 803 12.71 12.82 7.04
C ILE A 803 12.37 12.54 8.51
N ASP A 804 13.35 12.14 9.31
CA ASP A 804 13.15 11.86 10.74
C ASP A 804 12.77 13.15 11.51
N ALA A 805 13.48 14.26 11.28
CA ALA A 805 13.17 15.55 11.91
C ALA A 805 11.76 16.05 11.55
N MET A 806 11.30 15.85 10.32
CA MET A 806 9.96 16.20 9.88
C MET A 806 8.89 15.30 10.52
N GLN A 807 9.21 14.03 10.80
CA GLN A 807 8.32 13.14 11.54
C GLN A 807 8.16 13.62 12.99
N ASP A 808 9.23 14.03 13.64
CA ASP A 808 9.21 14.60 15.00
C ASP A 808 8.41 15.91 15.02
N LEU A 809 8.63 16.80 14.06
CA LEU A 809 7.84 18.03 13.91
C LEU A 809 6.34 17.72 13.80
N ARG A 810 5.94 16.74 12.98
CA ARG A 810 4.54 16.33 12.80
C ARG A 810 3.89 15.88 14.12
N GLN A 811 4.64 15.20 14.98
CA GLN A 811 4.14 14.77 16.29
C GLN A 811 3.95 15.96 17.23
N GLY A 812 4.92 16.87 17.30
CA GLY A 812 4.91 18.04 18.19
C GLY A 812 3.92 19.13 17.77
N ILE A 813 3.72 19.33 16.46
CA ILE A 813 2.95 20.46 15.92
C ILE A 813 1.47 20.44 16.33
N ARG A 814 0.90 19.29 16.64
CA ARG A 814 -0.50 19.13 17.09
C ARG A 814 -0.79 19.91 18.37
N LEU A 815 0.21 20.12 19.20
CA LEU A 815 0.08 20.92 20.43
C LEU A 815 -0.19 22.41 20.14
N ARG A 816 0.16 22.90 18.94
CA ARG A 816 -0.13 24.28 18.50
C ARG A 816 -1.63 24.56 18.36
N ALA A 817 -2.46 23.52 18.22
CA ALA A 817 -3.93 23.68 18.22
C ALA A 817 -4.45 24.32 19.50
N TYR A 818 -3.83 24.08 20.65
CA TYR A 818 -4.19 24.73 21.92
C TYR A 818 -3.93 26.25 21.91
N ALA A 819 -3.00 26.72 21.07
CA ALA A 819 -2.72 28.14 20.88
C ALA A 819 -3.60 28.78 19.78
N GLN A 820 -4.69 28.12 19.34
CA GLN A 820 -5.60 28.57 18.29
C GLN A 820 -4.91 28.78 16.92
N THR A 821 -3.75 28.19 16.69
CA THR A 821 -3.06 28.21 15.41
C THR A 821 -3.42 26.95 14.65
N ASN A 822 -3.68 27.08 13.34
CA ASN A 822 -3.91 25.90 12.49
C ASN A 822 -2.62 25.04 12.44
N PRO A 823 -2.63 23.80 12.93
CA PRO A 823 -1.42 22.97 12.96
C PRO A 823 -0.80 22.71 11.58
N VAL A 824 -1.61 22.61 10.53
CA VAL A 824 -1.12 22.39 9.16
C VAL A 824 -0.35 23.62 8.64
N ASP A 825 -0.85 24.84 8.93
CA ASP A 825 -0.19 26.07 8.49
C ASP A 825 1.11 26.31 9.28
N ALA A 826 1.11 26.00 10.58
CA ALA A 826 2.32 26.02 11.40
C ALA A 826 3.35 25.02 10.88
N TYR A 827 2.91 23.79 10.54
CA TYR A 827 3.75 22.76 9.96
C TYR A 827 4.38 23.19 8.64
N LYS A 828 3.60 23.80 7.73
CA LYS A 828 4.10 24.32 6.45
C LYS A 828 5.22 25.35 6.66
N LYS A 829 5.05 26.25 7.63
CA LYS A 829 6.03 27.30 7.91
C LYS A 829 7.31 26.73 8.52
N GLU A 830 7.19 25.99 9.62
CA GLU A 830 8.35 25.41 10.32
C GLU A 830 9.10 24.40 9.43
N SER A 831 8.37 23.63 8.61
CA SER A 831 9.00 22.69 7.65
C SER A 831 9.76 23.39 6.54
N LEU A 832 9.32 24.58 6.10
CA LEU A 832 10.06 25.36 5.09
C LEU A 832 11.37 25.87 5.68
N GLU A 833 11.34 26.43 6.89
CA GLU A 833 12.54 26.91 7.58
C GLU A 833 13.56 25.75 7.76
N MET A 834 13.11 24.59 8.25
CA MET A 834 13.97 23.41 8.40
C MET A 834 14.53 22.90 7.06
N PHE A 835 13.75 22.96 5.99
CA PHE A 835 14.19 22.54 4.66
C PHE A 835 15.24 23.50 4.08
N GLU A 836 15.07 24.80 4.23
CA GLU A 836 16.05 25.80 3.82
C GLU A 836 17.37 25.64 4.58
N GLU A 837 17.31 25.46 5.90
CA GLU A 837 18.49 25.18 6.74
C GLU A 837 19.20 23.89 6.29
N MET A 838 18.45 22.82 6.00
CA MET A 838 19.02 21.59 5.48
C MET A 838 19.74 21.80 4.13
N ILE A 839 19.12 22.52 3.21
CA ILE A 839 19.70 22.79 1.88
C ILE A 839 21.02 23.57 2.02
N ASP A 840 21.07 24.57 2.89
CA ASP A 840 22.27 25.38 3.07
C ASP A 840 23.37 24.56 3.78
N ALA A 841 23.02 23.78 4.79
CA ALA A 841 23.96 22.87 5.44
C ALA A 841 24.52 21.80 4.46
N MET A 842 23.68 21.29 3.55
CA MET A 842 24.06 20.35 2.50
C MET A 842 25.04 20.97 1.51
N LYS A 843 24.84 22.24 1.12
CA LYS A 843 25.78 22.98 0.25
C LYS A 843 27.14 23.14 0.93
N GLU A 844 27.15 23.62 2.16
CA GLU A 844 28.39 23.82 2.93
C GLU A 844 29.15 22.49 3.13
N GLU A 845 28.47 21.43 3.51
CA GLU A 845 29.08 20.13 3.73
C GLU A 845 29.63 19.50 2.45
N THR A 846 28.91 19.63 1.33
CA THR A 846 29.35 19.14 0.02
C THR A 846 30.67 19.81 -0.36
N VAL A 847 30.74 21.14 -0.27
CA VAL A 847 31.96 21.88 -0.59
C VAL A 847 33.06 21.52 0.39
N ARG A 848 32.80 21.49 1.69
CA ARG A 848 33.77 21.15 2.73
C ARG A 848 34.40 19.77 2.46
N ARG A 849 33.57 18.75 2.15
CA ARG A 849 34.08 17.40 1.85
C ARG A 849 34.91 17.38 0.57
N LEU A 850 34.45 18.04 -0.49
CA LEU A 850 35.16 18.10 -1.74
C LEU A 850 36.55 18.77 -1.59
N TYR A 851 36.63 19.84 -0.78
CA TYR A 851 37.90 20.56 -0.56
C TYR A 851 38.87 19.80 0.36
N SER A 852 38.36 19.02 1.29
CA SER A 852 39.15 18.25 2.28
C SER A 852 39.59 16.88 1.77
N VAL A 853 38.89 16.25 0.84
CA VAL A 853 39.21 14.91 0.33
C VAL A 853 40.59 14.86 -0.30
N ARG A 854 41.38 13.82 0.04
CA ARG A 854 42.64 13.47 -0.59
C ARG A 854 42.56 12.03 -1.08
N LEU A 855 42.75 11.81 -2.36
CA LEU A 855 42.78 10.46 -2.94
C LEU A 855 44.11 9.77 -2.57
N ARG A 856 44.03 8.54 -2.12
CA ARG A 856 45.21 7.67 -1.99
C ARG A 856 45.59 7.13 -3.37
N GLN A 857 46.87 7.04 -3.64
CA GLN A 857 47.35 6.46 -4.91
C GLN A 857 46.84 5.03 -5.06
N ASN A 858 46.16 4.73 -6.18
CA ASN A 858 45.57 3.43 -6.56
C ASN A 858 44.17 3.08 -5.97
N GLU A 859 43.41 4.02 -5.41
CA GLU A 859 41.99 3.77 -5.08
C GLU A 859 41.07 4.27 -6.21
N GLU A 860 40.21 3.38 -6.72
CA GLU A 860 39.09 3.77 -7.57
C GLU A 860 38.03 4.49 -6.72
N VAL A 861 37.54 5.63 -7.21
CA VAL A 861 36.41 6.33 -6.58
C VAL A 861 35.14 5.53 -6.82
N LYS A 862 34.58 4.94 -5.77
CA LYS A 862 33.35 4.16 -5.81
C LYS A 862 32.24 4.84 -4.99
N ARG A 863 31.03 4.75 -5.50
CA ARG A 863 29.85 5.21 -4.77
C ARG A 863 29.46 4.15 -3.75
N GLU A 864 29.28 4.57 -2.51
CA GLU A 864 28.84 3.69 -1.42
C GLU A 864 27.52 4.17 -0.85
N ARG A 865 26.63 3.24 -0.53
CA ARG A 865 25.35 3.55 0.11
C ARG A 865 25.58 4.01 1.53
N VAL A 866 24.89 5.06 1.95
CA VAL A 866 24.94 5.63 3.33
C VAL A 866 24.38 4.64 4.33
N ALA A 867 23.36 3.89 3.98
CA ALA A 867 22.71 2.91 4.85
C ALA A 867 22.98 1.47 4.40
N SER A 868 23.33 0.60 5.37
CA SER A 868 23.46 -0.84 5.19
C SER A 868 22.27 -1.57 5.83
N GLY A 869 21.88 -2.72 5.29
CA GLY A 869 20.82 -3.56 5.86
C GLY A 869 19.41 -3.00 5.67
N MET A 870 19.11 -2.55 4.45
CA MET A 870 17.76 -2.08 4.10
C MET A 870 16.73 -3.19 4.26
N THR A 871 15.64 -2.89 4.96
CA THR A 871 14.45 -3.72 5.05
C THR A 871 13.28 -2.96 4.44
N GLU A 872 12.52 -3.64 3.61
CA GLU A 872 11.30 -3.10 3.03
C GLU A 872 10.16 -3.42 3.99
N ASN A 873 9.44 -2.39 4.42
CA ASN A 873 8.21 -2.59 5.18
C ASN A 873 7.08 -2.77 4.17
N VAL A 874 6.95 -4.00 3.70
CA VAL A 874 5.93 -4.37 2.71
C VAL A 874 4.72 -4.93 3.44
N GLY A 875 3.58 -4.35 3.15
CA GLY A 875 2.31 -4.98 3.42
C GLY A 875 1.82 -5.65 2.17
N GLY A 876 2.18 -6.81 2.04
CA GLY A 876 1.70 -7.67 0.98
C GLY A 876 1.69 -9.10 1.48
N ASP A 877 0.93 -9.94 0.81
CA ASP A 877 0.89 -11.38 0.94
C ASP A 877 2.29 -11.98 0.61
N GLY A 878 3.28 -11.56 1.39
CA GLY A 878 4.64 -12.03 1.32
C GLY A 878 4.77 -13.32 2.10
N THR A 879 4.37 -14.43 1.49
CA THR A 879 4.98 -15.72 1.84
C THR A 879 6.44 -15.65 1.44
N VAL A 880 7.26 -14.99 2.25
CA VAL A 880 8.68 -15.27 2.26
C VAL A 880 8.81 -16.70 2.78
N LYS A 881 8.78 -17.66 1.87
CA LYS A 881 9.42 -18.93 2.13
C LYS A 881 10.90 -18.60 2.32
N LYS A 882 11.34 -18.37 3.57
CA LYS A 882 12.70 -18.71 3.91
C LYS A 882 12.86 -20.11 3.35
N ARG A 883 13.71 -20.29 2.33
CA ARG A 883 14.08 -21.63 1.87
C ARG A 883 14.39 -22.37 3.15
N PRO A 884 13.76 -23.50 3.45
CA PRO A 884 14.13 -24.26 4.61
C PRO A 884 15.62 -24.49 4.43
N THR A 885 16.42 -23.91 5.30
CA THR A 885 17.80 -24.33 5.46
C THR A 885 17.64 -25.81 5.70
N LYS A 886 18.11 -26.65 4.75
CA LYS A 886 18.11 -28.09 4.92
C LYS A 886 18.80 -28.29 6.26
N VAL A 887 18.02 -28.53 7.30
CA VAL A 887 18.55 -29.03 8.56
C VAL A 887 19.03 -30.41 8.19
N VAL A 888 20.32 -30.50 7.86
CA VAL A 888 20.96 -31.76 7.66
C VAL A 888 20.89 -32.43 9.03
N LYS A 889 19.96 -33.36 9.21
CA LYS A 889 19.89 -34.17 10.41
C LYS A 889 21.16 -35.03 10.42
N VAL A 890 22.22 -34.50 11.02
CA VAL A 890 23.49 -35.19 11.19
C VAL A 890 23.33 -36.14 12.37
N GLY A 891 23.51 -37.41 12.12
CA GLY A 891 23.49 -38.40 13.17
C GLY A 891 24.65 -38.20 14.13
N ARG A 892 24.47 -38.55 15.40
CA ARG A 892 25.43 -38.35 16.47
C ARG A 892 26.86 -38.93 16.20
N ASN A 893 26.95 -39.89 15.29
CA ASN A 893 28.19 -40.54 14.87
C ASN A 893 28.68 -40.14 13.46
N ASP A 894 27.94 -39.29 12.74
CA ASP A 894 28.32 -38.82 11.41
C ASP A 894 29.40 -37.73 11.51
N LEU A 895 30.13 -37.48 10.43
CA LEU A 895 31.13 -36.42 10.40
C LEU A 895 30.44 -35.04 10.45
N CYS A 896 31.02 -34.11 11.19
CA CYS A 896 30.47 -32.77 11.30
C CYS A 896 30.58 -32.04 9.95
N PRO A 897 29.51 -31.36 9.48
CA PRO A 897 29.51 -30.62 8.22
C PRO A 897 30.51 -29.45 8.16
N CYS A 898 31.10 -29.03 9.31
CA CYS A 898 32.11 -27.98 9.37
C CYS A 898 33.46 -28.34 8.71
N GLY A 899 33.59 -29.52 8.17
CA GLY A 899 34.86 -29.97 7.52
C GLY A 899 36.01 -30.36 8.46
N SER A 900 35.79 -30.37 9.78
CA SER A 900 36.82 -30.69 10.78
C SER A 900 37.25 -32.15 10.81
N GLY A 901 36.56 -33.05 10.07
CA GLY A 901 36.80 -34.48 10.11
C GLY A 901 36.44 -35.19 11.44
N LEU A 902 35.87 -34.45 12.38
CA LEU A 902 35.42 -34.97 13.66
C LEU A 902 33.98 -35.44 13.60
N LYS A 903 33.65 -36.49 14.36
CA LYS A 903 32.25 -36.93 14.51
C LYS A 903 31.43 -35.82 15.22
N TRP A 904 30.17 -35.66 14.82
CA TRP A 904 29.24 -34.64 15.35
C TRP A 904 29.34 -34.49 16.89
N LYS A 905 29.29 -35.58 17.63
CA LYS A 905 29.37 -35.61 19.09
C LYS A 905 30.72 -35.14 19.69
N LYS A 906 31.77 -35.03 18.88
CA LYS A 906 33.12 -34.65 19.31
C LYS A 906 33.58 -33.32 18.72
N CYS A 907 32.78 -32.69 17.86
CA CYS A 907 33.09 -31.40 17.28
C CYS A 907 32.56 -30.28 18.17
N THR A 908 33.33 -29.24 18.35
CA THR A 908 33.00 -28.05 19.18
C THR A 908 32.68 -26.80 18.31
N CYS A 909 32.39 -26.98 17.03
CA CYS A 909 32.07 -25.85 16.15
C CYS A 909 30.73 -25.22 16.57
N LYS A 910 30.73 -23.89 16.76
CA LYS A 910 29.53 -23.14 17.17
C LYS A 910 28.50 -22.94 16.04
N GLU A 911 28.89 -23.09 14.78
CA GLU A 911 28.02 -22.86 13.63
C GLU A 911 26.93 -23.90 13.44
N TYR A 912 27.15 -25.12 13.87
CA TYR A 912 26.25 -26.25 13.62
C TYR A 912 25.70 -26.91 14.87
N HIS A 913 26.18 -26.52 16.07
CA HIS A 913 25.80 -27.10 17.38
C HIS A 913 24.96 -26.15 18.26
N SER A 914 24.50 -25.01 17.72
CA SER A 914 23.62 -24.07 18.43
C SER A 914 22.15 -24.46 18.34
#